data_66f2270734e2f45ea110c708d9f29dda
#
_entry.id   66f2270734e2f45ea110c708d9f29dda
#
_cell.length_a   1.000
_cell.length_b   1.000
_cell.length_c   1.000
_cell.angle_alpha   90.00
_cell.angle_beta   90.00
_cell.angle_gamma   90.00
#
_symmetry.space_group_name_H-M   'P 1'
#
loop_
_entity.id
_entity.type
_entity.pdbx_description
1 polymer ?
#
loop_
_entity_poly.entity_id
_entity_poly.type
_entity_poly.pdbx_seq_one_letter_code
_entity_poly.pdbx_strand_id
1 'polypeptide(L)'
;RLGELVLTLYDKMQCHARPEQWAAQQVDLLALDGVTDAGATPWGRSLLARMQESAEHWCGVLEAQLDIMADEDMEWLMDIYGDSFSATADGLRALAYACNRSWDAAVTALQDVPFPRLGSTRKPPDPDVRDRVKAQRDAAKKAIQTLQKQINIPSAQALADLHTTAPAMQALLALTLDFGAAYAAEKRRRSLVDFSDLEHMAAQLLTDDDGAPTELARQLSGRYTEIMVDEYQDVSEVQDLIFRAVSREGNNLFFVGDVKQSIYRFRLADPTIFLDKYARFADYRDALPGQPRRILLRENFRSRRAVLEAANHVFSNIMSRALGELDYDDAARLRAGASYPGDDVLPELAVLELPGADDDAPTPEKAALEADYAARRIRALIDGGTPVWENGAKRPAHYGDVVILLRSANSIGPVYRAALEAHGIPVSAETSGGFYTSEEVSVLRSLLAVVDNPHQDVPLIAALRSPLFGLTADDLAAVRTCDREHDFYTAVTLAAETRDDCRDFLDVLARYRALSIELPLSEFLWHVVDDRAVMALTSAMPDGELRRRNVLLLLDLAQQFEQTGARGLHRFLLWMQRQETEGVEPAAPGGESRSVRILSIHKSKGLEFPFVFLCDTARLFNKSDARESVLVHPVLGLGPKCTDLEHGVELSLIHI
;
A
#
# COMPACT_ATOMS: atom_id res chain seq x y z
N ARG A 1 4.06 21.87 -6.45
CA ARG A 1 2.73 21.75 -5.77
C ARG A 1 1.56 21.68 -6.79
N LEU A 2 1.32 22.70 -7.67
CA LEU A 2 0.22 22.62 -8.65
C LEU A 2 0.40 21.45 -9.63
N GLY A 3 1.61 21.23 -10.17
CA GLY A 3 1.90 20.11 -11.05
C GLY A 3 1.69 18.74 -10.36
N GLU A 4 2.05 18.60 -9.12
CA GLU A 4 1.80 17.39 -8.31
C GLU A 4 0.30 17.14 -8.13
N LEU A 5 -0.49 18.19 -7.86
CA LEU A 5 -1.95 18.08 -7.76
C LEU A 5 -2.58 17.62 -9.07
N VAL A 6 -2.14 18.20 -10.19
CA VAL A 6 -2.61 17.80 -11.53
C VAL A 6 -2.28 16.34 -11.81
N LEU A 7 -1.05 15.89 -11.51
CA LEU A 7 -0.65 14.49 -11.69
C LEU A 7 -1.47 13.56 -10.80
N THR A 8 -1.60 13.89 -9.51
CA THR A 8 -2.40 13.08 -8.58
C THR A 8 -3.87 12.98 -9.02
N LEU A 9 -4.44 14.09 -9.48
CA LEU A 9 -5.82 14.10 -9.97
C LEU A 9 -5.94 13.31 -11.27
N TYR A 10 -5.01 13.49 -12.21
CA TYR A 10 -4.96 12.73 -13.45
C TYR A 10 -4.91 11.23 -13.19
N ASP A 11 -3.98 10.76 -12.34
CA ASP A 11 -3.86 9.35 -12.00
C ASP A 11 -5.17 8.79 -11.39
N LYS A 12 -5.79 9.55 -10.50
CA LYS A 12 -7.09 9.15 -9.91
C LYS A 12 -8.25 9.16 -10.91
N MET A 13 -8.25 10.06 -11.87
CA MET A 13 -9.24 10.06 -12.96
C MET A 13 -9.14 8.81 -13.84
N GLN A 14 -7.92 8.28 -14.02
CA GLN A 14 -7.70 7.07 -14.83
C GLN A 14 -8.30 5.79 -14.21
N CYS A 15 -8.79 5.83 -12.94
CA CYS A 15 -9.57 4.71 -12.35
C CYS A 15 -10.91 4.50 -13.04
N HIS A 16 -11.48 5.58 -13.56
CA HIS A 16 -12.82 5.56 -14.15
C HIS A 16 -12.78 5.07 -15.60
N ALA A 17 -13.78 4.33 -15.97
CA ALA A 17 -13.89 3.83 -17.34
C ALA A 17 -13.94 4.97 -18.37
N ARG A 18 -14.41 6.15 -17.97
CA ARG A 18 -14.53 7.37 -18.80
C ARG A 18 -14.09 8.59 -18.00
N PRO A 19 -12.78 8.88 -17.95
CA PRO A 19 -12.21 9.96 -17.14
C PRO A 19 -12.82 11.35 -17.45
N GLU A 20 -13.07 11.64 -18.73
CA GLU A 20 -13.65 12.91 -19.15
C GLU A 20 -15.11 13.07 -18.71
N GLN A 21 -15.89 12.00 -18.76
CA GLN A 21 -17.27 12.01 -18.28
C GLN A 21 -17.32 12.16 -16.76
N TRP A 22 -16.43 11.48 -16.03
CA TRP A 22 -16.31 11.67 -14.60
C TRP A 22 -15.96 13.12 -14.25
N ALA A 23 -14.99 13.74 -14.96
CA ALA A 23 -14.62 15.14 -14.75
C ALA A 23 -15.82 16.08 -15.01
N ALA A 24 -16.59 15.85 -16.06
CA ALA A 24 -17.80 16.64 -16.35
C ALA A 24 -18.84 16.50 -15.21
N GLN A 25 -19.07 15.29 -14.71
CA GLN A 25 -19.95 15.06 -13.56
C GLN A 25 -19.47 15.81 -12.31
N GLN A 26 -18.15 15.89 -12.09
CA GLN A 26 -17.60 16.65 -10.95
C GLN A 26 -17.85 18.17 -11.12
N VAL A 27 -17.75 18.70 -12.32
CA VAL A 27 -18.09 20.10 -12.62
C VAL A 27 -19.56 20.38 -12.30
N ASP A 28 -20.47 19.49 -12.73
CA ASP A 28 -21.91 19.60 -12.47
C ASP A 28 -22.23 19.53 -10.96
N LEU A 29 -21.56 18.62 -10.23
CA LEU A 29 -21.70 18.51 -8.77
C LEU A 29 -21.27 19.81 -8.05
N LEU A 30 -20.20 20.44 -8.53
CA LEU A 30 -19.68 21.68 -7.97
C LEU A 30 -20.54 22.91 -8.31
N ALA A 31 -21.40 22.82 -9.33
CA ALA A 31 -22.30 23.91 -9.71
C ALA A 31 -23.39 24.18 -8.66
N LEU A 32 -23.81 23.14 -7.88
CA LEU A 32 -24.82 23.21 -6.82
C LEU A 32 -26.17 23.82 -7.26
N ASP A 33 -26.52 23.70 -8.55
CA ASP A 33 -27.70 24.32 -9.12
C ASP A 33 -28.97 23.79 -8.43
N GLY A 34 -29.75 24.73 -7.86
CA GLY A 34 -31.02 24.41 -7.20
C GLY A 34 -30.90 23.74 -5.83
N VAL A 35 -29.70 23.59 -5.29
CA VAL A 35 -29.49 23.01 -3.96
C VAL A 35 -29.72 24.08 -2.88
N THR A 36 -30.69 23.82 -2.00
CA THR A 36 -31.06 24.74 -0.91
C THR A 36 -30.69 24.20 0.48
N ASP A 37 -30.36 22.91 0.57
CA ASP A 37 -29.91 22.26 1.80
C ASP A 37 -28.57 21.55 1.57
N ALA A 38 -27.56 21.88 2.37
CA ALA A 38 -26.26 21.22 2.32
C ALA A 38 -26.36 19.68 2.46
N GLY A 39 -27.35 19.19 3.21
CA GLY A 39 -27.65 17.77 3.35
C GLY A 39 -28.09 17.09 2.05
N ALA A 40 -28.54 17.83 1.04
CA ALA A 40 -28.88 17.28 -0.27
C ALA A 40 -27.65 17.09 -1.19
N THR A 41 -26.50 17.66 -0.85
CA THR A 41 -25.25 17.43 -1.56
C THR A 41 -24.70 16.02 -1.29
N PRO A 42 -23.87 15.42 -2.17
CA PRO A 42 -23.23 14.14 -1.89
C PRO A 42 -22.40 14.16 -0.59
N TRP A 43 -21.67 15.24 -0.37
CA TRP A 43 -20.85 15.45 0.83
C TRP A 43 -21.70 15.57 2.09
N GLY A 44 -22.75 16.39 2.04
CA GLY A 44 -23.68 16.56 3.14
C GLY A 44 -24.40 15.27 3.52
N ARG A 45 -24.83 14.47 2.54
CA ARG A 45 -25.42 13.13 2.79
C ARG A 45 -24.43 12.20 3.50
N SER A 46 -23.16 12.20 3.07
CA SER A 46 -22.12 11.38 3.70
C SER A 46 -21.87 11.80 5.15
N LEU A 47 -21.83 13.09 5.42
CA LEU A 47 -21.65 13.62 6.77
C LEU A 47 -22.86 13.34 7.67
N LEU A 48 -24.08 13.52 7.16
CA LEU A 48 -25.32 13.19 7.89
C LEU A 48 -25.38 11.70 8.23
N ALA A 49 -25.02 10.83 7.30
CA ALA A 49 -24.97 9.39 7.54
C ALA A 49 -23.95 9.04 8.64
N ARG A 50 -22.75 9.64 8.61
CA ARG A 50 -21.72 9.46 9.63
C ARG A 50 -22.18 9.97 11.01
N MET A 51 -22.85 11.11 11.05
CA MET A 51 -23.43 11.62 12.30
C MET A 51 -24.48 10.68 12.87
N GLN A 52 -25.36 10.17 11.99
CA GLN A 52 -26.40 9.21 12.36
C GLN A 52 -25.80 7.92 12.94
N GLU A 53 -24.84 7.30 12.21
CA GLU A 53 -24.16 6.09 12.67
C GLU A 53 -23.48 6.29 14.02
N SER A 54 -22.80 7.44 14.20
CA SER A 54 -22.14 7.77 15.47
C SER A 54 -23.16 7.94 16.61
N ALA A 55 -24.29 8.60 16.34
CA ALA A 55 -25.35 8.80 17.30
C ALA A 55 -26.01 7.47 17.70
N GLU A 56 -26.33 6.62 16.73
CA GLU A 56 -26.92 5.29 16.95
C GLU A 56 -25.97 4.38 17.74
N HIS A 57 -24.68 4.35 17.36
CA HIS A 57 -23.66 3.58 18.06
C HIS A 57 -23.56 3.97 19.53
N TRP A 58 -23.36 5.26 19.82
CA TRP A 58 -23.20 5.72 21.20
C TRP A 58 -24.49 5.65 21.99
N CYS A 59 -25.65 5.80 21.35
CA CYS A 59 -26.94 5.53 21.98
C CYS A 59 -27.02 4.08 22.45
N GLY A 60 -26.73 3.11 21.58
CA GLY A 60 -26.73 1.69 21.93
C GLY A 60 -25.71 1.33 23.03
N VAL A 61 -24.51 1.94 22.98
CA VAL A 61 -23.52 1.74 24.06
C VAL A 61 -24.04 2.24 25.40
N LEU A 62 -24.67 3.42 25.44
CA LEU A 62 -25.22 3.97 26.70
C LEU A 62 -26.44 3.20 27.19
N GLU A 63 -27.30 2.72 26.29
CA GLU A 63 -28.45 1.87 26.63
C GLU A 63 -27.98 0.52 27.21
N ALA A 64 -26.94 -0.10 26.63
CA ALA A 64 -26.35 -1.31 27.20
C ALA A 64 -25.74 -1.08 28.60
N GLN A 65 -25.21 0.12 28.88
CA GLN A 65 -24.77 0.46 30.24
C GLN A 65 -25.97 0.68 31.19
N LEU A 66 -27.09 1.24 30.70
CA LEU A 66 -28.31 1.37 31.51
C LEU A 66 -28.89 -0.02 31.86
N ASP A 67 -28.85 -0.97 30.92
CA ASP A 67 -29.28 -2.35 31.17
C ASP A 67 -28.41 -3.01 32.26
N ILE A 68 -27.08 -2.83 32.20
CA ILE A 68 -26.16 -3.31 33.25
C ILE A 68 -26.48 -2.65 34.62
N MET A 69 -26.77 -1.34 34.63
CA MET A 69 -27.11 -0.62 35.86
C MET A 69 -28.50 -0.99 36.42
N ALA A 70 -29.36 -1.62 35.60
CA ALA A 70 -30.69 -2.08 36.05
C ALA A 70 -30.63 -3.39 36.82
N ASP A 71 -29.50 -4.09 36.90
CA ASP A 71 -29.34 -5.29 37.73
C ASP A 71 -29.41 -4.94 39.21
N GLU A 72 -30.00 -5.83 40.02
CA GLU A 72 -30.23 -5.61 41.48
C GLU A 72 -28.97 -5.21 42.25
N ASP A 73 -27.82 -5.77 41.89
CA ASP A 73 -26.52 -5.48 42.50
C ASP A 73 -25.95 -4.10 42.10
N MET A 74 -26.50 -3.44 41.06
CA MET A 74 -26.01 -2.19 40.46
C MET A 74 -26.96 -0.99 40.67
N GLU A 75 -28.06 -1.14 41.41
CA GLU A 75 -29.05 -0.08 41.67
C GLU A 75 -28.40 1.23 42.18
N TRP A 76 -27.36 1.10 43.00
CA TRP A 76 -26.57 2.26 43.49
C TRP A 76 -25.92 3.06 42.35
N LEU A 77 -25.56 2.44 41.24
CA LEU A 77 -24.96 3.10 40.10
C LEU A 77 -26.02 3.73 39.20
N MET A 78 -27.18 3.08 39.08
CA MET A 78 -28.37 3.63 38.43
C MET A 78 -28.83 4.92 39.12
N ASP A 79 -28.89 4.96 40.46
CA ASP A 79 -29.23 6.14 41.23
C ASP A 79 -28.31 7.34 40.98
N ILE A 80 -27.04 7.10 40.68
CA ILE A 80 -26.03 8.15 40.50
C ILE A 80 -25.89 8.57 39.04
N TYR A 81 -25.99 7.62 38.08
CA TYR A 81 -25.68 7.82 36.67
C TYR A 81 -26.89 7.70 35.74
N GLY A 82 -27.95 6.99 36.14
CA GLY A 82 -29.09 6.64 35.30
C GLY A 82 -29.69 7.81 34.55
N ASP A 83 -30.07 8.88 35.27
CA ASP A 83 -30.65 10.08 34.66
C ASP A 83 -29.73 10.73 33.62
N SER A 84 -28.42 10.77 33.92
CA SER A 84 -27.45 11.37 33.01
C SER A 84 -27.23 10.53 31.74
N PHE A 85 -27.21 9.22 31.90
CA PHE A 85 -27.09 8.30 30.76
C PHE A 85 -28.35 8.30 29.89
N SER A 86 -29.52 8.26 30.50
CA SER A 86 -30.82 8.32 29.82
C SER A 86 -30.97 9.64 29.05
N ALA A 87 -30.71 10.78 29.68
CA ALA A 87 -30.80 12.07 28.99
C ALA A 87 -29.82 12.17 27.80
N THR A 88 -28.61 11.62 27.94
CA THR A 88 -27.64 11.59 26.81
C THR A 88 -28.10 10.66 25.69
N ALA A 89 -28.61 9.46 26.02
CA ALA A 89 -29.14 8.50 25.02
C ALA A 89 -30.35 9.09 24.26
N ASP A 90 -31.25 9.79 24.97
CA ASP A 90 -32.39 10.49 24.34
C ASP A 90 -31.93 11.60 23.38
N GLY A 91 -30.91 12.38 23.76
CA GLY A 91 -30.31 13.38 22.91
C GLY A 91 -29.66 12.82 21.68
N LEU A 92 -28.97 11.67 21.81
CA LEU A 92 -28.36 10.95 20.67
C LEU A 92 -29.43 10.37 19.72
N ARG A 93 -30.54 9.84 20.28
CA ARG A 93 -31.66 9.36 19.48
C ARG A 93 -32.33 10.50 18.71
N ALA A 94 -32.47 11.66 19.34
CA ALA A 94 -32.97 12.87 18.70
C ALA A 94 -32.05 13.35 17.56
N LEU A 95 -30.73 13.27 17.76
CA LEU A 95 -29.74 13.56 16.72
C LEU A 95 -29.86 12.58 15.51
N ALA A 96 -29.92 11.29 15.78
CA ALA A 96 -30.08 10.29 14.72
C ALA A 96 -31.35 10.53 13.88
N TYR A 97 -32.46 10.90 14.55
CA TYR A 97 -33.69 11.28 13.86
C TYR A 97 -33.55 12.57 13.04
N ALA A 98 -32.87 13.59 13.59
CA ALA A 98 -32.66 14.88 12.92
C ALA A 98 -31.81 14.76 11.65
N CYS A 99 -30.84 13.86 11.61
CA CYS A 99 -30.00 13.57 10.44
C CYS A 99 -30.84 13.16 9.20
N ASN A 100 -32.00 12.58 9.38
CA ASN A 100 -32.89 12.21 8.29
C ASN A 100 -33.83 13.35 7.84
N ARG A 101 -33.76 14.54 8.44
CA ARG A 101 -34.66 15.66 8.12
C ARG A 101 -34.01 16.74 7.27
N SER A 102 -32.94 17.33 7.75
CA SER A 102 -32.17 18.37 7.06
C SER A 102 -30.83 18.58 7.75
N TRP A 103 -29.91 19.24 7.06
CA TRP A 103 -28.64 19.65 7.61
C TRP A 103 -28.78 20.50 8.89
N ASP A 104 -29.60 21.56 8.82
CA ASP A 104 -29.77 22.48 9.97
C ASP A 104 -30.41 21.81 11.19
N ALA A 105 -31.35 20.88 10.95
CA ALA A 105 -31.94 20.10 12.02
C ALA A 105 -30.88 19.19 12.70
N ALA A 106 -30.04 18.55 11.91
CA ALA A 106 -28.97 17.69 12.43
C ALA A 106 -27.91 18.50 13.21
N VAL A 107 -27.45 19.64 12.64
CA VAL A 107 -26.48 20.52 13.31
C VAL A 107 -27.03 21.03 14.64
N THR A 108 -28.30 21.45 14.67
CA THR A 108 -28.95 21.91 15.91
C THR A 108 -29.01 20.79 16.95
N ALA A 109 -29.51 19.61 16.54
CA ALA A 109 -29.59 18.47 17.45
C ALA A 109 -28.22 18.00 17.95
N LEU A 110 -27.17 18.08 17.10
CA LEU A 110 -25.79 17.75 17.48
C LEU A 110 -25.27 18.68 18.57
N GLN A 111 -25.51 19.99 18.44
CA GLN A 111 -25.09 20.97 19.45
C GLN A 111 -25.87 20.82 20.77
N ASP A 112 -27.12 20.36 20.70
CA ASP A 112 -28.02 20.23 21.82
C ASP A 112 -27.90 18.88 22.57
N VAL A 113 -27.03 17.92 22.13
CA VAL A 113 -26.85 16.64 22.86
C VAL A 113 -26.41 16.88 24.28
N PRO A 114 -27.26 16.49 25.29
CA PRO A 114 -26.98 16.82 26.68
C PRO A 114 -25.94 15.86 27.30
N PHE A 115 -25.04 16.41 28.07
CA PHE A 115 -24.13 15.66 28.94
C PHE A 115 -24.25 16.14 30.38
N PRO A 116 -25.35 15.81 31.09
CA PRO A 116 -25.55 16.25 32.48
C PRO A 116 -24.39 15.78 33.37
N ARG A 117 -24.15 16.53 34.44
CA ARG A 117 -23.06 16.18 35.37
C ARG A 117 -23.37 14.85 36.06
N LEU A 118 -22.42 13.93 36.07
CA LEU A 118 -22.53 12.67 36.80
C LEU A 118 -22.55 12.92 38.30
N GLY A 119 -23.40 12.21 39.02
CA GLY A 119 -23.40 12.17 40.46
C GLY A 119 -22.07 11.64 41.01
N SER A 120 -21.82 11.83 42.27
CA SER A 120 -20.59 11.36 42.90
C SER A 120 -20.90 10.62 44.20
N THR A 121 -20.19 9.52 44.44
CA THR A 121 -20.19 8.82 45.72
C THR A 121 -18.77 8.75 46.25
N ARG A 122 -18.63 8.96 47.56
CA ARG A 122 -17.31 8.95 48.21
C ARG A 122 -16.76 7.55 48.40
N LYS A 123 -17.60 6.53 48.46
CA LYS A 123 -17.23 5.12 48.62
C LYS A 123 -18.13 4.26 47.75
N PRO A 124 -17.81 4.08 46.47
CA PRO A 124 -18.56 3.19 45.61
C PRO A 124 -18.40 1.74 46.08
N PRO A 125 -19.46 0.91 46.01
CA PRO A 125 -19.37 -0.52 46.30
C PRO A 125 -18.36 -1.24 45.40
N ASP A 126 -18.33 -0.91 44.12
CA ASP A 126 -17.37 -1.43 43.13
C ASP A 126 -16.78 -0.27 42.31
N PRO A 127 -15.53 0.15 42.62
CA PRO A 127 -14.85 1.22 41.89
C PRO A 127 -14.55 0.87 40.44
N ASP A 128 -14.22 -0.41 40.13
CA ASP A 128 -13.79 -0.84 38.79
C ASP A 128 -14.97 -0.83 37.82
N VAL A 129 -16.14 -1.28 38.26
CA VAL A 129 -17.38 -1.20 37.47
C VAL A 129 -17.78 0.25 37.22
N ARG A 130 -17.77 1.10 38.27
CA ARG A 130 -18.03 2.54 38.14
C ARG A 130 -17.14 3.17 37.08
N ASP A 131 -15.85 2.92 37.14
CA ASP A 131 -14.85 3.52 36.24
C ASP A 131 -15.01 3.03 34.80
N ARG A 132 -15.34 1.76 34.60
CA ARG A 132 -15.67 1.21 33.29
C ARG A 132 -16.92 1.86 32.68
N VAL A 133 -18.01 1.92 33.42
CA VAL A 133 -19.26 2.54 32.97
C VAL A 133 -19.04 4.03 32.65
N LYS A 134 -18.34 4.74 33.53
CA LYS A 134 -17.98 6.15 33.31
C LYS A 134 -17.13 6.35 32.07
N ALA A 135 -16.16 5.49 31.82
CA ALA A 135 -15.27 5.55 30.66
C ALA A 135 -16.06 5.49 29.35
N GLN A 136 -17.12 4.65 29.24
CA GLN A 136 -17.98 4.58 28.07
C GLN A 136 -18.68 5.91 27.78
N ARG A 137 -19.22 6.55 28.80
CA ARG A 137 -19.86 7.86 28.64
C ARG A 137 -18.86 8.97 28.28
N ASP A 138 -17.68 8.94 28.88
CA ASP A 138 -16.63 9.91 28.57
C ASP A 138 -16.14 9.73 27.12
N ALA A 139 -16.08 8.51 26.63
CA ALA A 139 -15.79 8.21 25.23
C ALA A 139 -16.88 8.73 24.28
N ALA A 140 -18.16 8.49 24.61
CA ALA A 140 -19.30 9.04 23.86
C ALA A 140 -19.25 10.57 23.83
N LYS A 141 -19.02 11.20 24.97
CA LYS A 141 -18.88 12.65 25.08
C LYS A 141 -17.76 13.19 24.21
N LYS A 142 -16.59 12.55 24.23
CA LYS A 142 -15.44 12.97 23.43
C LYS A 142 -15.72 12.84 21.93
N ALA A 143 -16.37 11.76 21.50
CA ALA A 143 -16.77 11.54 20.11
C ALA A 143 -17.73 12.63 19.63
N ILE A 144 -18.80 12.87 20.36
CA ILE A 144 -19.80 13.90 20.01
C ILE A 144 -19.19 15.31 20.04
N GLN A 145 -18.36 15.64 21.02
CA GLN A 145 -17.65 16.93 21.06
C GLN A 145 -16.71 17.12 19.88
N THR A 146 -16.14 16.04 19.35
CA THR A 146 -15.33 16.08 18.12
C THR A 146 -16.21 16.43 16.92
N LEU A 147 -17.37 15.79 16.78
CA LEU A 147 -18.33 16.10 15.73
C LEU A 147 -18.86 17.54 15.87
N GLN A 148 -19.19 17.99 17.07
CA GLN A 148 -19.64 19.36 17.35
C GLN A 148 -18.63 20.43 16.90
N LYS A 149 -17.33 20.15 17.04
CA LYS A 149 -16.27 21.05 16.58
C LYS A 149 -16.13 21.06 15.05
N GLN A 150 -16.34 19.91 14.45
CA GLN A 150 -16.19 19.71 13.01
C GLN A 150 -17.41 20.21 12.22
N ILE A 151 -18.62 19.97 12.74
CA ILE A 151 -19.90 20.23 12.06
C ILE A 151 -20.71 21.23 12.91
N ASN A 152 -20.46 22.52 12.68
CA ASN A 152 -21.03 23.58 13.47
C ASN A 152 -21.58 24.76 12.66
N ILE A 153 -21.62 24.63 11.32
CA ILE A 153 -22.07 25.69 10.43
C ILE A 153 -23.47 25.39 9.87
N PRO A 154 -24.32 26.40 9.66
CA PRO A 154 -25.63 26.22 9.05
C PRO A 154 -25.52 25.91 7.56
N SER A 155 -26.56 25.29 6.99
CA SER A 155 -26.66 24.90 5.58
C SER A 155 -26.30 26.02 4.62
N ALA A 156 -26.82 27.23 4.86
CA ALA A 156 -26.55 28.40 4.00
C ALA A 156 -25.04 28.74 3.94
N GLN A 157 -24.33 28.65 5.08
CA GLN A 157 -22.90 28.91 5.14
C GLN A 157 -22.13 27.78 4.44
N ALA A 158 -22.49 26.54 4.69
CA ALA A 158 -21.87 25.37 4.05
C ALA A 158 -21.96 25.44 2.52
N LEU A 159 -23.12 25.83 1.99
CA LEU A 159 -23.30 26.04 0.54
C LEU A 159 -22.50 27.23 0.02
N ALA A 160 -22.41 28.33 0.76
CA ALA A 160 -21.60 29.49 0.38
C ALA A 160 -20.11 29.14 0.30
N ASP A 161 -19.61 28.35 1.26
CA ASP A 161 -18.22 27.86 1.27
C ASP A 161 -17.92 26.96 0.06
N LEU A 162 -18.85 26.05 -0.29
CA LEU A 162 -18.74 25.24 -1.49
C LEU A 162 -18.73 26.08 -2.78
N HIS A 163 -19.61 27.08 -2.89
CA HIS A 163 -19.61 28.02 -4.02
C HIS A 163 -18.30 28.80 -4.13
N THR A 164 -17.69 29.16 -3.01
CA THR A 164 -16.41 29.88 -2.99
C THR A 164 -15.26 29.03 -3.52
N THR A 165 -15.28 27.72 -3.24
CA THR A 165 -14.21 26.79 -3.64
C THR A 165 -14.41 26.21 -5.06
N ALA A 166 -15.63 26.19 -5.56
CA ALA A 166 -16.00 25.56 -6.83
C ALA A 166 -15.20 26.07 -8.04
N PRO A 167 -14.99 27.39 -8.27
CA PRO A 167 -14.24 27.88 -9.43
C PRO A 167 -12.79 27.38 -9.47
N ALA A 168 -12.13 27.28 -8.32
CA ALA A 168 -10.77 26.77 -8.24
C ALA A 168 -10.71 25.26 -8.56
N MET A 169 -11.70 24.49 -8.13
CA MET A 169 -11.78 23.04 -8.43
C MET A 169 -12.15 22.80 -9.89
N GLN A 170 -13.05 23.59 -10.46
CA GLN A 170 -13.37 23.52 -11.89
C GLN A 170 -12.15 23.87 -12.74
N ALA A 171 -11.38 24.90 -12.36
CA ALA A 171 -10.13 25.23 -13.05
C ALA A 171 -9.08 24.13 -12.94
N LEU A 172 -8.97 23.46 -11.78
CA LEU A 172 -8.08 22.33 -11.59
C LEU A 172 -8.47 21.12 -12.48
N LEU A 173 -9.77 20.82 -12.57
CA LEU A 173 -10.29 19.78 -13.47
C LEU A 173 -9.98 20.11 -14.94
N ALA A 174 -10.26 21.35 -15.38
CA ALA A 174 -9.95 21.80 -16.74
C ALA A 174 -8.45 21.67 -17.06
N LEU A 175 -7.59 22.14 -16.14
CA LEU A 175 -6.13 22.03 -16.29
C LEU A 175 -5.67 20.55 -16.35
N THR A 176 -6.31 19.67 -15.60
CA THR A 176 -5.99 18.23 -15.60
C THR A 176 -6.41 17.57 -16.92
N LEU A 177 -7.54 17.96 -17.49
CA LEU A 177 -7.97 17.51 -18.82
C LEU A 177 -7.02 18.00 -19.92
N ASP A 178 -6.60 19.29 -19.87
CA ASP A 178 -5.62 19.85 -20.80
C ASP A 178 -4.26 19.12 -20.69
N PHE A 179 -3.82 18.83 -19.46
CA PHE A 179 -2.63 18.01 -19.23
C PHE A 179 -2.78 16.62 -19.85
N GLY A 180 -3.90 15.93 -19.62
CA GLY A 180 -4.18 14.61 -20.19
C GLY A 180 -4.11 14.60 -21.72
N ALA A 181 -4.72 15.61 -22.37
CA ALA A 181 -4.69 15.77 -23.82
C ALA A 181 -3.25 16.01 -24.34
N ALA A 182 -2.48 16.88 -23.67
CA ALA A 182 -1.09 17.16 -24.03
C ALA A 182 -0.18 15.93 -23.81
N TYR A 183 -0.39 15.21 -22.70
CA TYR A 183 0.36 13.99 -22.38
C TYR A 183 0.07 12.86 -23.39
N ALA A 184 -1.19 12.66 -23.76
CA ALA A 184 -1.57 11.70 -24.78
C ALA A 184 -1.00 12.06 -26.16
N ALA A 185 -0.94 13.35 -26.51
CA ALA A 185 -0.31 13.82 -27.76
C ALA A 185 1.21 13.54 -27.74
N GLU A 186 1.88 13.80 -26.65
CA GLU A 186 3.32 13.54 -26.51
C GLU A 186 3.65 12.03 -26.51
N LYS A 187 2.85 11.19 -25.86
CA LYS A 187 2.97 9.71 -25.95
C LYS A 187 2.84 9.24 -27.40
N ARG A 188 1.83 9.75 -28.14
CA ARG A 188 1.64 9.42 -29.55
C ARG A 188 2.83 9.87 -30.41
N ARG A 189 3.37 11.06 -30.18
CA ARG A 189 4.57 11.55 -30.88
C ARG A 189 5.78 10.66 -30.68
N ARG A 190 5.90 10.04 -29.49
CA ARG A 190 6.98 9.11 -29.14
C ARG A 190 6.68 7.65 -29.47
N SER A 191 5.48 7.34 -29.99
CA SER A 191 4.99 5.96 -30.19
C SER A 191 5.05 5.12 -28.91
N LEU A 192 4.65 5.72 -27.78
CA LEU A 192 4.60 5.10 -26.47
C LEU A 192 3.17 5.01 -25.98
N VAL A 193 2.89 3.99 -25.17
CA VAL A 193 1.67 3.83 -24.40
C VAL A 193 2.04 3.40 -22.99
N ASP A 194 1.28 3.81 -21.98
CA ASP A 194 1.37 3.30 -20.63
C ASP A 194 0.29 2.23 -20.36
N PHE A 195 0.30 1.64 -19.17
CA PHE A 195 -0.67 0.57 -18.83
C PHE A 195 -2.11 1.09 -18.82
N SER A 196 -2.33 2.32 -18.35
CA SER A 196 -3.66 2.93 -18.35
C SER A 196 -4.17 3.16 -19.77
N ASP A 197 -3.30 3.59 -20.71
CA ASP A 197 -3.67 3.71 -22.11
C ASP A 197 -4.16 2.38 -22.68
N LEU A 198 -3.48 1.27 -22.37
CA LEU A 198 -3.87 -0.05 -22.88
C LEU A 198 -5.29 -0.44 -22.43
N GLU A 199 -5.61 -0.21 -21.16
CA GLU A 199 -6.93 -0.49 -20.62
C GLU A 199 -8.01 0.43 -21.24
N HIS A 200 -7.76 1.75 -21.31
CA HIS A 200 -8.71 2.69 -21.89
C HIS A 200 -8.90 2.50 -23.40
N MET A 201 -7.84 2.23 -24.14
CA MET A 201 -7.93 1.91 -25.58
C MET A 201 -8.72 0.61 -25.80
N ALA A 202 -8.52 -0.40 -24.97
CA ALA A 202 -9.32 -1.61 -25.02
C ALA A 202 -10.81 -1.32 -24.73
N ALA A 203 -11.10 -0.53 -23.69
CA ALA A 203 -12.46 -0.12 -23.37
C ALA A 203 -13.11 0.67 -24.52
N GLN A 204 -12.39 1.63 -25.14
CA GLN A 204 -12.88 2.40 -26.30
C GLN A 204 -13.13 1.56 -27.55
N LEU A 205 -12.33 0.52 -27.79
CA LEU A 205 -12.54 -0.41 -28.90
C LEU A 205 -13.74 -1.33 -28.66
N LEU A 206 -13.98 -1.69 -27.41
CA LEU A 206 -14.95 -2.71 -27.03
C LEU A 206 -16.30 -2.15 -26.65
N THR A 207 -16.41 -0.86 -26.30
CA THR A 207 -17.65 -0.21 -25.92
C THR A 207 -17.90 1.08 -26.69
N ASP A 208 -19.18 1.40 -26.93
CA ASP A 208 -19.61 2.70 -27.43
C ASP A 208 -19.68 3.76 -26.29
N ASP A 209 -20.17 4.97 -26.63
CA ASP A 209 -20.25 6.08 -25.66
C ASP A 209 -21.22 5.82 -24.50
N ASP A 210 -22.19 4.95 -24.67
CA ASP A 210 -23.14 4.54 -23.65
C ASP A 210 -22.65 3.33 -22.83
N GLY A 211 -21.46 2.79 -23.16
CA GLY A 211 -20.88 1.60 -22.51
C GLY A 211 -21.42 0.28 -23.05
N ALA A 212 -22.20 0.28 -24.12
CA ALA A 212 -22.72 -0.93 -24.75
C ALA A 212 -21.62 -1.59 -25.63
N PRO A 213 -21.60 -2.94 -25.72
CA PRO A 213 -20.61 -3.65 -26.53
C PRO A 213 -20.66 -3.29 -28.01
N THR A 214 -19.49 -2.98 -28.60
CA THR A 214 -19.33 -2.76 -30.04
C THR A 214 -19.50 -4.07 -30.83
N GLU A 215 -19.56 -3.96 -32.17
CA GLU A 215 -19.56 -5.13 -33.05
C GLU A 215 -18.28 -5.98 -32.86
N LEU A 216 -17.14 -5.34 -32.66
CA LEU A 216 -15.89 -6.03 -32.36
C LEU A 216 -15.98 -6.82 -31.03
N ALA A 217 -16.53 -6.22 -30.00
CA ALA A 217 -16.75 -6.90 -28.71
C ALA A 217 -17.67 -8.10 -28.86
N ARG A 218 -18.76 -7.98 -29.64
CA ARG A 218 -19.68 -9.10 -29.91
C ARG A 218 -18.99 -10.24 -30.68
N GLN A 219 -18.16 -9.93 -31.66
CA GLN A 219 -17.36 -10.93 -32.35
C GLN A 219 -16.36 -11.63 -31.41
N LEU A 220 -15.69 -10.90 -30.52
CA LEU A 220 -14.80 -11.45 -29.51
C LEU A 220 -15.54 -12.31 -28.50
N SER A 221 -16.70 -11.89 -28.03
CA SER A 221 -17.49 -12.65 -27.08
C SER A 221 -17.86 -14.06 -27.59
N GLY A 222 -18.00 -14.20 -28.91
CA GLY A 222 -18.23 -15.49 -29.56
C GLY A 222 -17.07 -16.48 -29.43
N ARG A 223 -15.84 -16.00 -29.17
CA ARG A 223 -14.63 -16.83 -29.03
C ARG A 223 -14.49 -17.45 -27.64
N TYR A 224 -15.07 -16.82 -26.63
CA TYR A 224 -14.91 -17.26 -25.23
C TYR A 224 -16.12 -18.09 -24.80
N THR A 225 -15.88 -19.32 -24.39
CA THR A 225 -16.93 -20.17 -23.78
C THR A 225 -17.22 -19.70 -22.38
N GLU A 226 -16.18 -19.45 -21.60
CA GLU A 226 -16.20 -18.99 -20.22
C GLU A 226 -15.12 -17.92 -20.01
N ILE A 227 -15.40 -16.92 -19.19
CA ILE A 227 -14.47 -15.88 -18.77
C ILE A 227 -14.40 -15.96 -17.25
N MET A 228 -13.25 -16.37 -16.73
CA MET A 228 -12.99 -16.55 -15.31
C MET A 228 -12.03 -15.49 -14.83
N VAL A 229 -12.41 -14.73 -13.81
CA VAL A 229 -11.57 -13.67 -13.22
C VAL A 229 -11.36 -13.99 -11.76
N ASP A 230 -10.12 -14.16 -11.38
CA ASP A 230 -9.68 -14.34 -10.00
C ASP A 230 -9.34 -13.00 -9.33
N GLU A 231 -9.27 -12.97 -8.00
CA GLU A 231 -8.99 -11.77 -7.19
C GLU A 231 -9.86 -10.56 -7.58
N TYR A 232 -11.15 -10.80 -7.87
CA TYR A 232 -12.03 -9.79 -8.46
C TYR A 232 -12.26 -8.56 -7.58
N GLN A 233 -11.97 -8.61 -6.27
CA GLN A 233 -11.99 -7.45 -5.38
C GLN A 233 -10.91 -6.42 -5.68
N ASP A 234 -9.92 -6.76 -6.52
CA ASP A 234 -8.84 -5.87 -6.93
C ASP A 234 -9.02 -5.31 -8.35
N VAL A 235 -10.19 -5.49 -8.94
CA VAL A 235 -10.52 -5.01 -10.30
C VAL A 235 -10.89 -3.53 -10.27
N SER A 236 -10.48 -2.79 -11.31
CA SER A 236 -10.89 -1.39 -11.56
C SER A 236 -12.20 -1.33 -12.36
N GLU A 237 -12.83 -0.15 -12.40
CA GLU A 237 -14.02 0.11 -13.21
C GLU A 237 -13.77 -0.15 -14.70
N VAL A 238 -12.59 0.23 -15.22
CA VAL A 238 -12.20 0.00 -16.61
C VAL A 238 -12.11 -1.48 -16.92
N GLN A 239 -11.50 -2.27 -16.03
CA GLN A 239 -11.35 -3.71 -16.20
C GLN A 239 -12.70 -4.43 -16.14
N ASP A 240 -13.59 -4.05 -15.20
CA ASP A 240 -14.95 -4.59 -15.15
C ASP A 240 -15.73 -4.30 -16.44
N LEU A 241 -15.59 -3.08 -16.99
CA LEU A 241 -16.21 -2.72 -18.26
C LEU A 241 -15.71 -3.60 -19.41
N ILE A 242 -14.39 -3.84 -19.50
CA ILE A 242 -13.79 -4.71 -20.50
C ILE A 242 -14.32 -6.14 -20.38
N PHE A 243 -14.33 -6.72 -19.17
CA PHE A 243 -14.83 -8.08 -18.96
C PHE A 243 -16.30 -8.21 -19.37
N ARG A 244 -17.13 -7.23 -19.02
CA ARG A 244 -18.54 -7.21 -19.44
C ARG A 244 -18.69 -7.09 -20.95
N ALA A 245 -17.91 -6.23 -21.60
CA ALA A 245 -17.98 -5.99 -23.03
C ALA A 245 -17.66 -7.23 -23.86
N VAL A 246 -16.68 -8.04 -23.44
CA VAL A 246 -16.28 -9.27 -24.14
C VAL A 246 -17.07 -10.51 -23.69
N SER A 247 -18.04 -10.35 -22.80
CA SER A 247 -18.92 -11.42 -22.35
C SER A 247 -20.14 -11.61 -23.28
N ARG A 248 -20.82 -12.71 -23.12
CA ARG A 248 -22.12 -12.98 -23.78
C ARG A 248 -23.25 -12.45 -22.89
N GLU A 249 -23.42 -11.12 -22.86
CA GLU A 249 -24.41 -10.44 -22.00
C GLU A 249 -24.29 -10.85 -20.51
N GLY A 250 -23.08 -11.14 -20.06
CA GLY A 250 -22.79 -11.59 -18.69
C GLY A 250 -23.05 -13.09 -18.42
N ASN A 251 -23.56 -13.85 -19.39
CA ASN A 251 -23.96 -15.24 -19.16
C ASN A 251 -22.78 -16.24 -19.05
N ASN A 252 -21.58 -15.83 -19.39
CA ASN A 252 -20.35 -16.64 -19.33
C ASN A 252 -19.26 -16.03 -18.44
N LEU A 253 -19.64 -15.18 -17.49
CA LEU A 253 -18.73 -14.59 -16.52
C LEU A 253 -18.72 -15.38 -15.21
N PHE A 254 -17.53 -15.66 -14.70
CA PHE A 254 -17.32 -16.30 -13.42
C PHE A 254 -16.26 -15.51 -12.64
N PHE A 255 -16.66 -14.92 -11.51
CA PHE A 255 -15.80 -14.09 -10.67
C PHE A 255 -15.49 -14.79 -9.36
N VAL A 256 -14.23 -14.77 -8.96
CA VAL A 256 -13.78 -15.26 -7.66
C VAL A 256 -13.07 -14.13 -6.93
N GLY A 257 -13.32 -13.98 -5.64
CA GLY A 257 -12.68 -12.95 -4.85
C GLY A 257 -13.09 -13.01 -3.38
N ASP A 258 -12.37 -12.22 -2.58
CA ASP A 258 -12.66 -12.02 -1.16
C ASP A 258 -12.45 -10.56 -0.79
N VAL A 259 -13.52 -9.84 -0.52
CA VAL A 259 -13.48 -8.40 -0.16
C VAL A 259 -12.58 -8.13 1.04
N LYS A 260 -12.49 -9.07 2.00
CA LYS A 260 -11.60 -8.97 3.16
C LYS A 260 -10.11 -8.92 2.80
N GLN A 261 -9.77 -9.35 1.56
CA GLN A 261 -8.41 -9.34 1.01
C GLN A 261 -8.16 -8.18 0.03
N SER A 262 -9.05 -7.20 -0.05
CA SER A 262 -8.86 -6.00 -0.87
C SER A 262 -7.84 -5.08 -0.21
N ILE A 263 -6.58 -5.13 -0.68
CA ILE A 263 -5.46 -4.34 -0.18
C ILE A 263 -4.79 -3.49 -1.26
N TYR A 264 -5.35 -3.44 -2.48
CA TYR A 264 -4.79 -2.73 -3.64
C TYR A 264 -5.57 -1.46 -4.03
N ARG A 265 -6.34 -0.85 -3.12
CA ARG A 265 -7.02 0.44 -3.39
C ARG A 265 -6.08 1.53 -3.89
N PHE A 266 -4.86 1.57 -3.38
CA PHE A 266 -3.84 2.52 -3.84
C PHE A 266 -3.39 2.27 -5.31
N ARG A 267 -3.76 1.15 -5.90
CA ARG A 267 -3.59 0.80 -7.32
C ARG A 267 -4.89 0.92 -8.12
N LEU A 268 -5.83 1.73 -7.61
CA LEU A 268 -7.09 2.02 -8.31
C LEU A 268 -8.10 0.85 -8.33
N ALA A 269 -7.90 -0.17 -7.51
CA ALA A 269 -8.89 -1.22 -7.30
C ALA A 269 -10.13 -0.66 -6.58
N ASP A 270 -11.30 -1.07 -7.03
CA ASP A 270 -12.58 -0.70 -6.43
C ASP A 270 -13.37 -1.94 -5.95
N PRO A 271 -13.24 -2.30 -4.67
CA PRO A 271 -13.96 -3.44 -4.12
C PRO A 271 -15.48 -3.26 -4.11
N THR A 272 -15.99 -2.02 -4.27
CA THR A 272 -17.43 -1.78 -4.30
C THR A 272 -18.10 -2.42 -5.51
N ILE A 273 -17.37 -2.62 -6.61
CA ILE A 273 -17.83 -3.35 -7.81
C ILE A 273 -18.18 -4.79 -7.45
N PHE A 274 -17.36 -5.45 -6.63
CA PHE A 274 -17.63 -6.81 -6.18
C PHE A 274 -18.72 -6.87 -5.12
N LEU A 275 -18.72 -5.93 -4.17
CA LEU A 275 -19.77 -5.81 -3.14
C LEU A 275 -21.15 -5.59 -3.73
N ASP A 276 -21.25 -4.78 -4.78
CA ASP A 276 -22.52 -4.55 -5.48
C ASP A 276 -23.06 -5.85 -6.12
N LYS A 277 -22.19 -6.64 -6.77
CA LYS A 277 -22.55 -7.97 -7.28
C LYS A 277 -22.94 -8.91 -6.14
N TYR A 278 -22.18 -8.89 -5.04
CA TYR A 278 -22.47 -9.69 -3.86
C TYR A 278 -23.85 -9.38 -3.26
N ALA A 279 -24.24 -8.12 -3.23
CA ALA A 279 -25.53 -7.68 -2.72
C ALA A 279 -26.69 -8.04 -3.67
N ARG A 280 -26.49 -7.89 -4.99
CA ARG A 280 -27.55 -8.07 -5.99
C ARG A 280 -27.77 -9.52 -6.43
N PHE A 281 -26.72 -10.35 -6.42
CA PHE A 281 -26.83 -11.73 -6.91
C PHE A 281 -27.52 -12.62 -5.87
N ALA A 282 -28.47 -13.43 -6.34
CA ALA A 282 -29.16 -14.37 -5.48
C ALA A 282 -28.21 -15.49 -4.99
N ASP A 283 -28.51 -16.07 -3.82
CA ASP A 283 -27.81 -17.30 -3.41
C ASP A 283 -27.98 -18.39 -4.48
N TYR A 284 -26.97 -19.18 -4.75
CA TYR A 284 -27.00 -20.18 -5.81
C TYR A 284 -28.13 -21.24 -5.62
N ARG A 285 -28.58 -21.40 -4.38
CA ARG A 285 -29.68 -22.34 -4.03
C ARG A 285 -31.05 -21.79 -4.41
N ASP A 286 -31.18 -20.47 -4.39
CA ASP A 286 -32.45 -19.76 -4.61
C ASP A 286 -32.52 -19.15 -6.02
N ALA A 287 -31.40 -19.09 -6.75
CA ALA A 287 -31.31 -18.49 -8.08
C ALA A 287 -32.06 -19.35 -9.12
N LEU A 288 -32.91 -18.72 -9.91
CA LEU A 288 -33.58 -19.36 -11.05
C LEU A 288 -32.56 -19.57 -12.21
N PRO A 289 -32.85 -20.53 -13.14
CA PRO A 289 -32.06 -20.70 -14.34
C PRO A 289 -31.89 -19.37 -15.12
N GLY A 290 -30.66 -19.03 -15.49
CA GLY A 290 -30.33 -17.77 -16.19
C GLY A 290 -30.18 -16.54 -15.30
N GLN A 291 -30.42 -16.63 -14.01
CA GLN A 291 -30.14 -15.53 -13.07
C GLN A 291 -28.70 -15.54 -12.58
N PRO A 292 -28.10 -14.35 -12.38
CA PRO A 292 -26.84 -14.24 -11.69
C PRO A 292 -26.92 -14.81 -10.28
N ARG A 293 -25.88 -15.54 -9.87
CA ARG A 293 -25.88 -16.24 -8.59
C ARG A 293 -24.54 -16.05 -7.88
N ARG A 294 -24.58 -16.05 -6.55
CA ARG A 294 -23.39 -16.06 -5.70
C ARG A 294 -23.24 -17.41 -5.01
N ILE A 295 -22.00 -17.84 -4.88
CA ILE A 295 -21.59 -19.05 -4.14
C ILE A 295 -20.65 -18.61 -3.05
N LEU A 296 -20.95 -18.91 -1.78
CA LEU A 296 -20.09 -18.57 -0.65
C LEU A 296 -19.17 -19.75 -0.35
N LEU A 297 -17.87 -19.55 -0.56
CA LEU A 297 -16.83 -20.49 -0.16
C LEU A 297 -16.39 -20.12 1.27
N ARG A 298 -16.83 -20.90 2.25
CA ARG A 298 -16.63 -20.58 3.68
C ARG A 298 -15.45 -21.31 4.29
N GLU A 299 -15.05 -22.43 3.71
CA GLU A 299 -14.01 -23.29 4.23
C GLU A 299 -12.64 -22.82 3.77
N ASN A 300 -11.72 -22.66 4.74
CA ASN A 300 -10.32 -22.38 4.52
C ASN A 300 -9.51 -23.67 4.68
N PHE A 301 -8.78 -24.04 3.64
CA PHE A 301 -7.96 -25.27 3.59
C PHE A 301 -6.45 -24.99 3.81
N ARG A 302 -6.06 -23.72 3.99
CA ARG A 302 -4.66 -23.31 4.14
C ARG A 302 -4.21 -23.26 5.59
N SER A 303 -5.05 -22.74 6.48
CA SER A 303 -4.66 -22.40 7.85
C SER A 303 -5.24 -23.38 8.88
N ARG A 304 -4.53 -23.55 9.98
CA ARG A 304 -5.03 -24.30 11.16
C ARG A 304 -6.23 -23.59 11.77
N ARG A 305 -7.10 -24.37 12.44
CA ARG A 305 -8.32 -23.86 13.09
C ARG A 305 -8.01 -22.72 14.06
N ALA A 306 -7.02 -22.86 14.92
CA ALA A 306 -6.68 -21.85 15.93
C ALA A 306 -6.28 -20.49 15.29
N VAL A 307 -5.59 -20.50 14.15
CA VAL A 307 -5.25 -19.28 13.40
C VAL A 307 -6.51 -18.59 12.86
N LEU A 308 -7.43 -19.38 12.31
CA LEU A 308 -8.71 -18.85 11.80
C LEU A 308 -9.59 -18.29 12.92
N GLU A 309 -9.66 -18.96 14.08
CA GLU A 309 -10.44 -18.47 15.22
C GLU A 309 -9.84 -17.18 15.81
N ALA A 310 -8.50 -17.04 15.84
CA ALA A 310 -7.88 -15.78 16.24
C ALA A 310 -8.20 -14.66 15.27
N ALA A 311 -8.13 -14.92 13.95
CA ALA A 311 -8.55 -13.94 12.93
C ALA A 311 -10.02 -13.57 13.08
N ASN A 312 -10.90 -14.57 13.24
CA ASN A 312 -12.33 -14.36 13.48
C ASN A 312 -12.58 -13.48 14.71
N HIS A 313 -11.84 -13.74 15.82
CA HIS A 313 -11.98 -12.94 17.04
C HIS A 313 -11.61 -11.48 16.81
N VAL A 314 -10.51 -11.21 16.13
CA VAL A 314 -10.09 -9.84 15.83
C VAL A 314 -11.12 -9.17 14.91
N PHE A 315 -11.47 -9.77 13.79
CA PHE A 315 -12.32 -9.14 12.79
C PHE A 315 -13.79 -8.97 13.25
N SER A 316 -14.30 -9.88 14.07
CA SER A 316 -15.64 -9.70 14.66
C SER A 316 -15.74 -8.47 15.58
N ASN A 317 -14.61 -7.99 16.11
CA ASN A 317 -14.57 -6.82 16.99
C ASN A 317 -14.23 -5.51 16.26
N ILE A 318 -13.58 -5.55 15.09
CA ILE A 318 -13.08 -4.33 14.43
C ILE A 318 -13.62 -4.12 13.02
N MET A 319 -14.11 -5.15 12.32
CA MET A 319 -14.56 -5.02 10.94
C MET A 319 -16.04 -4.68 10.88
N SER A 320 -16.36 -3.57 10.24
CA SER A 320 -17.72 -3.10 9.97
C SER A 320 -17.76 -2.47 8.58
N ARG A 321 -18.94 -2.16 8.08
CA ARG A 321 -19.07 -1.44 6.79
C ARG A 321 -18.32 -0.12 6.77
N ALA A 322 -18.28 0.60 7.87
CA ALA A 322 -17.56 1.88 7.97
C ALA A 322 -16.04 1.72 7.93
N LEU A 323 -15.49 0.59 8.42
CA LEU A 323 -14.05 0.36 8.51
C LEU A 323 -13.52 -0.63 7.45
N GLY A 324 -14.32 -1.60 7.05
CA GLY A 324 -13.93 -2.68 6.15
C GLY A 324 -14.92 -2.91 4.99
N GLU A 325 -15.88 -2.00 4.81
CA GLU A 325 -16.91 -2.02 3.75
C GLU A 325 -17.89 -3.18 3.84
N LEU A 326 -17.68 -4.08 4.77
CA LEU A 326 -18.54 -5.23 5.01
C LEU A 326 -18.64 -5.48 6.52
N ASP A 327 -19.80 -5.94 6.98
CA ASP A 327 -20.01 -6.39 8.35
C ASP A 327 -19.47 -7.83 8.49
N TYR A 328 -18.71 -8.08 9.57
CA TYR A 328 -18.15 -9.41 9.82
C TYR A 328 -19.17 -10.33 10.48
N ASP A 329 -20.11 -10.79 9.68
CA ASP A 329 -21.19 -11.69 10.09
C ASP A 329 -20.81 -13.18 9.95
N ASP A 330 -21.75 -14.08 10.18
CA ASP A 330 -21.54 -15.53 10.02
C ASP A 330 -21.20 -15.93 8.57
N ALA A 331 -21.60 -15.15 7.58
CA ALA A 331 -21.25 -15.38 6.17
C ALA A 331 -19.80 -15.01 5.85
N ALA A 332 -19.26 -14.00 6.52
CA ALA A 332 -17.87 -13.53 6.39
C ALA A 332 -16.88 -14.35 7.23
N ARG A 333 -17.39 -15.09 8.24
CA ARG A 333 -16.57 -15.84 9.19
C ARG A 333 -15.79 -16.97 8.52
N LEU A 334 -14.50 -17.08 8.84
CA LEU A 334 -13.61 -18.14 8.35
C LEU A 334 -13.89 -19.47 9.05
N ARG A 335 -13.96 -20.56 8.30
CA ARG A 335 -14.21 -21.91 8.82
C ARG A 335 -13.08 -22.85 8.40
N ALA A 336 -12.59 -23.67 9.31
CA ALA A 336 -11.55 -24.64 9.01
C ALA A 336 -12.11 -25.78 8.14
N GLY A 337 -11.61 -25.90 6.91
CA GLY A 337 -11.92 -26.97 5.97
C GLY A 337 -10.84 -28.07 5.94
N ALA A 338 -9.61 -27.72 6.32
CA ALA A 338 -8.51 -28.69 6.42
C ALA A 338 -8.40 -29.28 7.83
N SER A 339 -7.99 -30.56 7.88
CA SER A 339 -7.63 -31.25 9.11
C SER A 339 -6.10 -31.39 9.16
N TYR A 340 -5.47 -30.82 10.16
CA TYR A 340 -4.04 -30.96 10.41
C TYR A 340 -3.78 -31.97 11.52
N PRO A 341 -2.82 -32.89 11.35
CA PRO A 341 -2.47 -33.84 12.40
C PRO A 341 -1.79 -33.13 13.60
N GLY A 342 -2.04 -33.63 14.80
CA GLY A 342 -1.48 -33.11 16.05
C GLY A 342 -2.37 -32.07 16.73
N ASP A 343 -1.93 -31.58 17.90
CA ASP A 343 -2.65 -30.54 18.64
C ASP A 343 -2.62 -29.21 17.91
N ASP A 344 -3.67 -28.42 18.06
CA ASP A 344 -3.72 -27.07 17.54
C ASP A 344 -2.70 -26.19 18.27
N VAL A 345 -1.79 -25.60 17.50
CA VAL A 345 -0.85 -24.59 18.02
C VAL A 345 -1.57 -23.26 18.06
N LEU A 346 -1.68 -22.67 19.25
CA LEU A 346 -2.33 -21.38 19.43
C LEU A 346 -1.49 -20.25 18.83
N PRO A 347 -2.13 -19.28 18.18
CA PRO A 347 -1.48 -18.02 17.82
C PRO A 347 -0.95 -17.29 19.07
N GLU A 348 0.19 -16.64 18.94
CA GLU A 348 0.82 -15.88 20.00
C GLU A 348 0.62 -14.39 19.79
N LEU A 349 0.20 -13.68 20.83
CA LEU A 349 0.19 -12.22 20.89
C LEU A 349 1.30 -11.77 21.86
N ALA A 350 2.35 -11.16 21.34
CA ALA A 350 3.42 -10.59 22.12
C ALA A 350 3.17 -9.10 22.39
N VAL A 351 3.09 -8.72 23.64
CA VAL A 351 3.00 -7.31 24.09
C VAL A 351 4.32 -6.94 24.77
N LEU A 352 5.04 -6.01 24.16
CA LEU A 352 6.32 -5.53 24.68
C LEU A 352 6.09 -4.20 25.42
N GLU A 353 6.35 -4.21 26.71
CA GLU A 353 6.36 -3.00 27.52
C GLU A 353 7.70 -2.28 27.39
N LEU A 354 7.64 -0.99 27.03
CA LEU A 354 8.83 -0.16 27.04
C LEU A 354 9.21 0.16 28.49
N PRO A 355 10.50 0.03 28.88
CA PRO A 355 10.95 0.53 30.15
C PRO A 355 10.59 2.02 30.27
N GLY A 356 10.06 2.41 31.42
CA GLY A 356 9.76 3.83 31.69
C GLY A 356 11.00 4.68 31.42
N ALA A 357 10.80 5.89 30.89
CA ALA A 357 11.88 6.82 30.67
C ALA A 357 12.53 7.16 32.04
N ASP A 358 13.57 6.45 32.41
CA ASP A 358 14.57 6.97 33.34
C ASP A 358 15.33 8.06 32.59
N ASP A 359 15.38 9.25 33.18
CA ASP A 359 15.84 10.48 32.54
C ASP A 359 17.25 10.45 31.92
N ASP A 360 18.02 9.40 32.11
CA ASP A 360 19.44 9.28 31.68
C ASP A 360 19.75 8.09 30.75
N ALA A 361 18.80 7.20 30.44
CA ALA A 361 19.04 6.07 29.54
C ALA A 361 18.45 6.34 28.14
N PRO A 362 19.19 6.06 27.02
CA PRO A 362 18.61 6.18 25.69
C PRO A 362 17.45 5.19 25.56
N THR A 363 16.26 5.70 25.30
CA THR A 363 15.08 4.86 25.06
C THR A 363 15.33 4.00 23.82
N PRO A 364 15.34 2.67 23.92
CA PRO A 364 15.55 1.83 22.76
C PRO A 364 14.45 2.09 21.72
N GLU A 365 14.81 2.10 20.47
CA GLU A 365 13.82 2.23 19.38
C GLU A 365 12.84 1.05 19.44
N LYS A 366 11.55 1.35 19.41
CA LYS A 366 10.46 0.35 19.49
C LYS A 366 10.66 -0.79 18.49
N ALA A 367 11.02 -0.45 17.25
CA ALA A 367 11.26 -1.42 16.18
C ALA A 367 12.44 -2.36 16.49
N ALA A 368 13.49 -1.87 17.18
CA ALA A 368 14.65 -2.68 17.53
C ALA A 368 14.31 -3.71 18.62
N LEU A 369 13.52 -3.33 19.61
CA LEU A 369 13.05 -4.25 20.65
C LEU A 369 12.15 -5.35 20.10
N GLU A 370 11.23 -4.96 19.23
CA GLU A 370 10.32 -5.91 18.57
C GLU A 370 11.10 -6.86 17.66
N ALA A 371 12.06 -6.34 16.89
CA ALA A 371 12.92 -7.14 16.01
C ALA A 371 13.78 -8.15 16.78
N ASP A 372 14.36 -7.74 17.93
CA ASP A 372 15.13 -8.62 18.81
C ASP A 372 14.26 -9.73 19.41
N TYR A 373 13.04 -9.38 19.86
CA TYR A 373 12.08 -10.37 20.35
C TYR A 373 11.73 -11.39 19.24
N ALA A 374 11.41 -10.90 18.03
CA ALA A 374 11.09 -11.76 16.89
C ALA A 374 12.26 -12.70 16.56
N ALA A 375 13.50 -12.19 16.53
CA ALA A 375 14.69 -12.99 16.27
C ALA A 375 14.88 -14.11 17.31
N ARG A 376 14.78 -13.78 18.60
CA ARG A 376 14.86 -14.78 19.69
C ARG A 376 13.75 -15.84 19.58
N ARG A 377 12.53 -15.41 19.25
CA ARG A 377 11.40 -16.34 19.12
C ARG A 377 11.55 -17.27 17.93
N ILE A 378 11.99 -16.74 16.77
CA ILE A 378 12.30 -17.53 15.57
C ILE A 378 13.37 -18.58 15.90
N ARG A 379 14.45 -18.18 16.54
CA ARG A 379 15.52 -19.09 16.93
C ARG A 379 15.01 -20.20 17.86
N ALA A 380 14.21 -19.86 18.85
CA ALA A 380 13.61 -20.84 19.76
C ALA A 380 12.70 -21.85 19.03
N LEU A 381 11.96 -21.43 18.02
CA LEU A 381 11.13 -22.33 17.20
C LEU A 381 11.97 -23.32 16.39
N ILE A 382 13.06 -22.85 15.79
CA ILE A 382 13.95 -23.68 14.97
C ILE A 382 14.78 -24.62 15.84
N ASP A 383 15.43 -24.12 16.89
CA ASP A 383 16.25 -24.91 17.81
C ASP A 383 15.40 -25.94 18.57
N GLY A 384 14.15 -25.63 18.85
CA GLY A 384 13.17 -26.54 19.46
C GLY A 384 12.65 -27.65 18.53
N GLY A 385 13.04 -27.61 17.24
CA GLY A 385 12.60 -28.61 16.26
C GLY A 385 11.09 -28.61 16.02
N THR A 386 10.46 -27.40 16.07
CA THR A 386 9.01 -27.25 15.87
C THR A 386 8.59 -27.94 14.57
N PRO A 387 7.55 -28.81 14.60
CA PRO A 387 7.18 -29.58 13.43
C PRO A 387 6.43 -28.77 12.39
N VAL A 388 6.78 -28.96 11.14
CA VAL A 388 6.05 -28.49 9.94
C VAL A 388 5.52 -29.71 9.19
N TRP A 389 4.29 -29.62 8.69
CA TRP A 389 3.68 -30.63 7.84
C TRP A 389 3.84 -30.23 6.38
N GLU A 390 4.45 -31.11 5.59
CA GLU A 390 4.66 -30.90 4.16
C GLU A 390 4.38 -32.21 3.42
N ASN A 391 3.53 -32.17 2.41
CA ASN A 391 3.15 -33.35 1.60
C ASN A 391 2.70 -34.56 2.44
N GLY A 392 2.01 -34.34 3.58
CA GLY A 392 1.54 -35.38 4.47
C GLY A 392 2.62 -35.96 5.41
N ALA A 393 3.86 -35.49 5.36
CA ALA A 393 4.96 -35.87 6.24
C ALA A 393 5.31 -34.76 7.23
N LYS A 394 5.85 -35.18 8.39
CA LYS A 394 6.31 -34.26 9.44
C LYS A 394 7.82 -34.05 9.31
N ARG A 395 8.27 -32.81 9.25
CA ARG A 395 9.69 -32.44 9.30
C ARG A 395 9.94 -31.33 10.32
N PRO A 396 11.18 -31.19 10.82
CA PRO A 396 11.56 -30.01 11.60
C PRO A 396 11.44 -28.72 10.78
N ALA A 397 11.09 -27.62 11.44
CA ALA A 397 11.11 -26.30 10.84
C ALA A 397 12.53 -25.86 10.46
N HIS A 398 12.64 -25.07 9.42
CA HIS A 398 13.87 -24.38 9.03
C HIS A 398 13.59 -22.89 8.78
N TYR A 399 14.63 -22.07 8.69
CA TYR A 399 14.45 -20.62 8.55
C TYR A 399 13.63 -20.19 7.32
N GLY A 400 13.65 -20.95 6.23
CA GLY A 400 12.83 -20.68 5.03
C GLY A 400 11.31 -20.87 5.23
N ASP A 401 10.90 -21.51 6.33
CA ASP A 401 9.48 -21.66 6.69
C ASP A 401 8.91 -20.41 7.36
N VAL A 402 9.76 -19.43 7.69
CA VAL A 402 9.40 -18.26 8.47
C VAL A 402 9.34 -17.02 7.59
N VAL A 403 8.27 -16.24 7.75
CA VAL A 403 8.13 -14.91 7.15
C VAL A 403 7.87 -13.86 8.24
N ILE A 404 8.51 -12.70 8.10
CA ILE A 404 8.18 -11.49 8.84
C ILE A 404 7.41 -10.58 7.89
N LEU A 405 6.18 -10.24 8.25
CA LEU A 405 5.32 -9.34 7.51
C LEU A 405 5.31 -7.96 8.16
N LEU A 406 5.62 -6.94 7.36
CA LEU A 406 5.66 -5.55 7.76
C LEU A 406 4.77 -4.72 6.86
N ARG A 407 4.14 -3.68 7.39
CA ARG A 407 3.43 -2.71 6.55
C ARG A 407 4.38 -1.98 5.60
N SER A 408 5.57 -1.64 6.06
CA SER A 408 6.58 -0.85 5.35
C SER A 408 7.94 -1.52 5.42
N ALA A 409 8.11 -2.64 4.70
CA ALA A 409 9.33 -3.44 4.72
C ALA A 409 10.58 -2.65 4.30
N ASN A 410 10.45 -1.68 3.37
CA ASN A 410 11.57 -0.86 2.92
C ASN A 410 12.11 0.06 4.01
N SER A 411 11.27 0.61 4.90
CA SER A 411 11.69 1.57 5.92
C SER A 411 12.22 0.92 7.19
N ILE A 412 11.57 -0.12 7.68
CA ILE A 412 11.94 -0.77 8.96
C ILE A 412 12.55 -2.18 8.79
N GLY A 413 12.45 -2.77 7.60
CA GLY A 413 13.06 -4.06 7.29
C GLY A 413 14.55 -4.15 7.61
N PRO A 414 15.38 -3.10 7.37
CA PRO A 414 16.79 -3.11 7.76
C PRO A 414 17.01 -3.32 9.27
N VAL A 415 16.12 -2.81 10.14
CA VAL A 415 16.21 -3.00 11.60
C VAL A 415 15.99 -4.47 11.95
N TYR A 416 14.97 -5.10 11.35
CA TYR A 416 14.69 -6.54 11.54
C TYR A 416 15.82 -7.41 10.98
N ARG A 417 16.39 -7.05 9.83
CA ARG A 417 17.55 -7.74 9.26
C ARG A 417 18.72 -7.73 10.23
N ALA A 418 19.11 -6.54 10.70
CA ALA A 418 20.23 -6.39 11.62
C ALA A 418 20.03 -7.22 12.91
N ALA A 419 18.81 -7.25 13.46
CA ALA A 419 18.49 -8.06 14.64
C ALA A 419 18.61 -9.56 14.36
N LEU A 420 18.08 -10.06 13.23
CA LEU A 420 18.18 -11.46 12.84
C LEU A 420 19.64 -11.88 12.61
N GLU A 421 20.42 -11.08 11.91
CA GLU A 421 21.85 -11.31 11.67
C GLU A 421 22.66 -11.34 12.97
N ALA A 422 22.36 -10.43 13.93
CA ALA A 422 22.97 -10.43 15.26
C ALA A 422 22.71 -11.73 16.04
N HIS A 423 21.58 -12.39 15.79
CA HIS A 423 21.25 -13.70 16.33
C HIS A 423 21.73 -14.89 15.46
N GLY A 424 22.50 -14.64 14.39
CA GLY A 424 23.02 -15.67 13.49
C GLY A 424 21.94 -16.34 12.63
N ILE A 425 20.82 -15.66 12.39
CA ILE A 425 19.70 -16.15 11.58
C ILE A 425 19.89 -15.67 10.13
N PRO A 426 19.92 -16.56 9.13
CA PRO A 426 20.02 -16.18 7.74
C PRO A 426 18.75 -15.46 7.30
N VAL A 427 18.90 -14.30 6.64
CA VAL A 427 17.80 -13.44 6.21
C VAL A 427 17.84 -13.24 4.71
N SER A 428 16.69 -13.37 4.07
CA SER A 428 16.45 -12.88 2.72
C SER A 428 15.45 -11.72 2.83
N ALA A 429 15.92 -10.50 2.69
CA ALA A 429 15.04 -9.35 2.59
C ALA A 429 14.87 -9.01 1.11
N GLU A 430 13.67 -9.11 0.61
CA GLU A 430 13.30 -8.47 -0.65
C GLU A 430 13.17 -6.95 -0.39
N THR A 431 14.30 -6.30 -0.17
CA THR A 431 14.33 -4.84 -0.20
C THR A 431 14.22 -4.42 -1.65
N SER A 432 13.06 -3.89 -2.03
CA SER A 432 12.92 -3.14 -3.28
C SER A 432 13.82 -1.91 -3.15
N GLY A 433 14.88 -1.84 -3.92
CA GLY A 433 15.84 -0.73 -3.88
C GLY A 433 17.22 -1.21 -3.48
N GLY A 434 17.91 -1.89 -4.36
CA GLY A 434 19.25 -2.30 -4.04
C GLY A 434 20.05 -2.88 -5.20
N PHE A 435 19.42 -3.41 -6.24
CA PHE A 435 20.18 -3.97 -7.34
C PHE A 435 21.08 -2.93 -8.02
N TYR A 436 20.50 -1.84 -8.50
CA TYR A 436 21.26 -0.79 -9.22
C TYR A 436 22.19 0.01 -8.31
N THR A 437 21.88 0.11 -7.02
CA THR A 437 22.68 0.82 -6.01
C THR A 437 23.62 -0.09 -5.22
N SER A 438 23.53 -1.41 -5.42
CA SER A 438 24.46 -2.36 -4.80
C SER A 438 25.89 -2.09 -5.26
N GLU A 439 26.84 -2.27 -4.35
CA GLU A 439 28.25 -1.93 -4.60
C GLU A 439 28.81 -2.66 -5.82
N GLU A 440 28.58 -3.97 -5.93
CA GLU A 440 29.05 -4.82 -7.02
C GLU A 440 28.49 -4.41 -8.39
N VAL A 441 27.19 -4.08 -8.47
CA VAL A 441 26.54 -3.61 -9.70
C VAL A 441 27.00 -2.20 -10.04
N SER A 442 27.12 -1.31 -9.04
CA SER A 442 27.60 0.06 -9.20
C SER A 442 29.06 0.10 -9.72
N VAL A 443 29.92 -0.78 -9.19
CA VAL A 443 31.32 -0.92 -9.66
C VAL A 443 31.38 -1.42 -11.09
N LEU A 444 30.65 -2.48 -11.42
CA LEU A 444 30.59 -3.00 -12.78
C LEU A 444 30.01 -1.97 -13.75
N ARG A 445 28.93 -1.30 -13.39
CA ARG A 445 28.34 -0.22 -14.21
C ARG A 445 29.33 0.92 -14.44
N SER A 446 30.08 1.30 -13.42
CA SER A 446 31.12 2.34 -13.54
C SER A 446 32.23 1.91 -14.51
N LEU A 447 32.69 0.67 -14.40
CA LEU A 447 33.68 0.12 -15.35
C LEU A 447 33.14 0.12 -16.78
N LEU A 448 31.92 -0.35 -16.99
CA LEU A 448 31.27 -0.37 -18.29
C LEU A 448 31.08 1.04 -18.87
N ALA A 449 30.74 2.03 -18.02
CA ALA A 449 30.63 3.43 -18.43
C ALA A 449 31.98 3.99 -18.88
N VAL A 450 33.08 3.62 -18.23
CA VAL A 450 34.45 4.01 -18.63
C VAL A 450 34.88 3.33 -19.94
N VAL A 451 34.47 2.07 -20.16
CA VAL A 451 34.72 1.40 -21.44
C VAL A 451 33.98 2.10 -22.58
N ASP A 452 32.75 2.52 -22.35
CA ASP A 452 31.96 3.30 -23.32
C ASP A 452 32.58 4.69 -23.55
N ASN A 453 32.80 5.44 -22.48
CA ASN A 453 33.39 6.77 -22.53
C ASN A 453 34.33 7.01 -21.32
N PRO A 454 35.67 6.99 -21.52
CA PRO A 454 36.63 7.18 -20.42
C PRO A 454 36.71 8.59 -19.85
N HIS A 455 36.16 9.60 -20.55
CA HIS A 455 36.14 11.00 -20.13
C HIS A 455 35.07 11.35 -19.10
N GLN A 456 34.60 10.36 -18.34
CA GLN A 456 33.65 10.51 -17.25
C GLN A 456 34.40 10.35 -15.91
N ASP A 457 34.75 11.44 -15.23
CA ASP A 457 35.57 11.42 -14.02
C ASP A 457 35.00 10.54 -12.90
N VAL A 458 33.69 10.66 -12.61
CA VAL A 458 33.08 9.93 -11.49
C VAL A 458 33.09 8.41 -11.72
N PRO A 459 32.64 7.86 -12.84
CA PRO A 459 32.78 6.42 -13.14
C PRO A 459 34.23 5.95 -13.17
N LEU A 460 35.13 6.75 -13.73
CA LEU A 460 36.56 6.40 -13.82
C LEU A 460 37.21 6.29 -12.43
N ILE A 461 37.00 7.26 -11.58
CA ILE A 461 37.48 7.25 -10.19
C ILE A 461 36.86 6.06 -9.41
N ALA A 462 35.58 5.82 -9.59
CA ALA A 462 34.89 4.69 -8.96
C ALA A 462 35.46 3.33 -9.40
N ALA A 463 35.72 3.15 -10.69
CA ALA A 463 36.32 1.94 -11.21
C ALA A 463 37.75 1.73 -10.68
N LEU A 464 38.60 2.75 -10.74
CA LEU A 464 39.99 2.70 -10.25
C LEU A 464 40.06 2.39 -8.75
N ARG A 465 39.19 3.00 -7.94
CA ARG A 465 39.14 2.78 -6.50
C ARG A 465 38.57 1.42 -6.10
N SER A 466 37.82 0.79 -6.99
CA SER A 466 37.18 -0.49 -6.71
C SER A 466 38.18 -1.62 -6.45
N PRO A 467 37.77 -2.72 -5.81
CA PRO A 467 38.62 -3.90 -5.66
C PRO A 467 39.13 -4.49 -6.97
N LEU A 468 38.56 -4.09 -8.12
CA LEU A 468 38.99 -4.56 -9.44
C LEU A 468 40.35 -3.99 -9.87
N PHE A 469 40.69 -2.79 -9.41
CA PHE A 469 41.95 -2.11 -9.72
C PHE A 469 42.72 -1.69 -8.47
N GLY A 470 42.06 -1.47 -7.33
CA GLY A 470 42.68 -1.37 -6.01
C GLY A 470 43.47 -0.07 -5.71
N LEU A 471 43.30 1.02 -6.50
CA LEU A 471 43.94 2.26 -6.20
C LEU A 471 43.38 2.89 -4.90
N THR A 472 44.25 3.38 -4.05
CA THR A 472 43.89 4.11 -2.82
C THR A 472 43.47 5.54 -3.11
N ALA A 473 42.90 6.23 -2.13
CA ALA A 473 42.61 7.66 -2.25
C ALA A 473 43.85 8.50 -2.47
N ASP A 474 44.98 8.11 -1.86
CA ASP A 474 46.27 8.78 -2.02
C ASP A 474 46.85 8.57 -3.42
N ASP A 475 46.66 7.36 -4.01
CA ASP A 475 47.05 7.09 -5.40
C ASP A 475 46.28 7.96 -6.37
N LEU A 476 44.95 8.05 -6.18
CA LEU A 476 44.10 8.91 -7.01
C LEU A 476 44.46 10.40 -6.87
N ALA A 477 44.80 10.84 -5.66
CA ALA A 477 45.29 12.20 -5.44
C ALA A 477 46.63 12.43 -6.15
N ALA A 478 47.55 11.45 -6.10
CA ALA A 478 48.83 11.52 -6.80
C ALA A 478 48.62 11.58 -8.32
N VAL A 479 47.71 10.75 -8.89
CA VAL A 479 47.35 10.81 -10.31
C VAL A 479 46.79 12.18 -10.67
N ARG A 480 45.90 12.78 -9.86
CA ARG A 480 45.36 14.11 -10.11
C ARG A 480 46.40 15.22 -10.11
N THR A 481 47.50 15.03 -9.39
CA THR A 481 48.62 16.02 -9.40
C THR A 481 49.41 16.03 -10.71
N CYS A 482 49.31 14.99 -11.54
CA CYS A 482 49.96 14.97 -12.86
C CYS A 482 49.29 15.91 -13.86
N ASP A 483 48.00 16.09 -13.74
CA ASP A 483 47.23 17.10 -14.48
C ASP A 483 46.06 17.60 -13.62
N ARG A 484 45.99 18.91 -13.41
CA ARG A 484 44.95 19.57 -12.61
C ARG A 484 43.91 20.32 -13.43
N GLU A 485 44.14 20.49 -14.72
CA GLU A 485 43.35 21.37 -15.59
C GLU A 485 42.37 20.60 -16.45
N HIS A 486 42.71 19.37 -16.88
CA HIS A 486 41.87 18.55 -17.76
C HIS A 486 41.10 17.48 -16.97
N ASP A 487 40.41 16.61 -17.67
CA ASP A 487 39.66 15.50 -17.09
C ASP A 487 40.58 14.46 -16.42
N PHE A 488 40.01 13.59 -15.59
CA PHE A 488 40.79 12.61 -14.84
C PHE A 488 41.43 11.54 -15.75
N TYR A 489 40.84 11.24 -16.91
CA TYR A 489 41.42 10.31 -17.87
C TYR A 489 42.75 10.84 -18.45
N THR A 490 42.83 12.13 -18.73
CA THR A 490 44.08 12.78 -19.13
C THR A 490 45.13 12.68 -18.04
N ALA A 491 44.77 12.90 -16.77
CA ALA A 491 45.68 12.73 -15.64
C ALA A 491 46.18 11.28 -15.50
N VAL A 492 45.30 10.27 -15.68
CA VAL A 492 45.68 8.83 -15.68
C VAL A 492 46.66 8.53 -16.82
N THR A 493 46.41 9.09 -18.00
CA THR A 493 47.28 8.86 -19.17
C THR A 493 48.67 9.42 -18.94
N LEU A 494 48.80 10.61 -18.37
CA LEU A 494 50.09 11.20 -18.01
C LEU A 494 50.77 10.46 -16.84
N ALA A 495 50.00 10.03 -15.85
CA ALA A 495 50.54 9.26 -14.73
C ALA A 495 51.08 7.90 -15.18
N ALA A 496 50.57 7.30 -16.24
CA ALA A 496 51.02 6.01 -16.80
C ALA A 496 52.47 6.06 -17.32
N GLU A 497 53.03 7.23 -17.56
CA GLU A 497 54.48 7.35 -17.91
C GLU A 497 55.37 6.90 -16.77
N THR A 498 54.95 7.07 -15.52
CA THR A 498 55.74 6.81 -14.31
C THR A 498 55.12 5.79 -13.36
N ARG A 499 53.84 5.44 -13.54
CA ARG A 499 53.07 4.53 -12.69
C ARG A 499 52.60 3.30 -13.45
N ASP A 500 53.04 2.14 -13.01
CA ASP A 500 52.69 0.86 -13.64
C ASP A 500 51.19 0.52 -13.46
N ASP A 501 50.58 0.84 -12.29
CA ASP A 501 49.15 0.62 -12.04
C ASP A 501 48.24 1.41 -13.01
N CYS A 502 48.61 2.63 -13.36
CA CYS A 502 47.91 3.41 -14.38
C CYS A 502 48.11 2.85 -15.79
N ARG A 503 49.32 2.37 -16.10
CA ARG A 503 49.61 1.73 -17.39
C ARG A 503 48.80 0.44 -17.55
N ASP A 504 48.81 -0.44 -16.55
CA ASP A 504 48.06 -1.67 -16.53
C ASP A 504 46.55 -1.42 -16.70
N PHE A 505 46.03 -0.38 -16.04
CA PHE A 505 44.62 0.03 -16.22
C PHE A 505 44.32 0.44 -17.68
N LEU A 506 45.18 1.28 -18.30
CA LEU A 506 44.96 1.72 -19.68
C LEU A 506 45.04 0.56 -20.68
N ASP A 507 45.95 -0.38 -20.46
CA ASP A 507 46.07 -1.58 -21.30
C ASP A 507 44.78 -2.46 -21.21
N VAL A 508 44.25 -2.63 -20.01
CA VAL A 508 43.00 -3.33 -19.79
C VAL A 508 41.83 -2.58 -20.43
N LEU A 509 41.78 -1.27 -20.25
CA LEU A 509 40.71 -0.43 -20.83
C LEU A 509 40.73 -0.50 -22.37
N ALA A 510 41.90 -0.43 -22.99
CA ALA A 510 42.06 -0.56 -24.45
C ALA A 510 41.56 -1.91 -24.94
N ARG A 511 41.91 -3.01 -24.24
CA ARG A 511 41.45 -4.36 -24.55
C ARG A 511 39.92 -4.46 -24.42
N TYR A 512 39.33 -3.96 -23.32
CA TYR A 512 37.88 -4.02 -23.11
C TYR A 512 37.10 -3.20 -24.15
N ARG A 513 37.64 -2.04 -24.55
CA ARG A 513 37.04 -1.24 -25.62
C ARG A 513 37.02 -1.98 -26.95
N ALA A 514 38.09 -2.68 -27.31
CA ALA A 514 38.12 -3.53 -28.50
C ALA A 514 37.10 -4.68 -28.43
N LEU A 515 37.10 -5.42 -27.31
CA LEU A 515 36.17 -6.54 -27.09
C LEU A 515 34.70 -6.10 -27.04
N SER A 516 34.39 -4.94 -26.52
CA SER A 516 33.01 -4.40 -26.47
C SER A 516 32.41 -4.12 -27.85
N ILE A 517 33.26 -4.01 -28.90
CA ILE A 517 32.84 -3.82 -30.28
C ILE A 517 32.77 -5.18 -31.02
N GLU A 518 33.66 -6.10 -30.68
CA GLU A 518 33.79 -7.40 -31.37
C GLU A 518 32.81 -8.46 -30.86
N LEU A 519 32.51 -8.44 -29.53
CA LEU A 519 31.68 -9.47 -28.91
C LEU A 519 30.23 -9.00 -28.70
N PRO A 520 29.25 -9.92 -28.65
CA PRO A 520 27.95 -9.66 -28.08
C PRO A 520 28.09 -9.13 -26.65
N LEU A 521 27.16 -8.29 -26.23
CA LEU A 521 27.22 -7.62 -24.92
C LEU A 521 27.29 -8.62 -23.76
N SER A 522 26.48 -9.66 -23.78
CA SER A 522 26.48 -10.70 -22.75
C SER A 522 27.80 -11.45 -22.66
N GLU A 523 28.41 -11.78 -23.80
CA GLU A 523 29.74 -12.42 -23.86
C GLU A 523 30.84 -11.47 -23.37
N PHE A 524 30.77 -10.21 -23.75
CA PHE A 524 31.69 -9.18 -23.27
C PHE A 524 31.62 -9.01 -21.75
N LEU A 525 30.40 -8.92 -21.19
CA LEU A 525 30.23 -8.82 -19.73
C LEU A 525 30.76 -10.07 -19.01
N TRP A 526 30.50 -11.27 -19.54
CA TRP A 526 31.09 -12.51 -19.00
C TRP A 526 32.62 -12.46 -19.01
N HIS A 527 33.22 -11.97 -20.09
CA HIS A 527 34.67 -11.81 -20.17
C HIS A 527 35.21 -10.87 -19.10
N VAL A 528 34.54 -9.73 -18.85
CA VAL A 528 34.94 -8.77 -17.81
C VAL A 528 34.82 -9.40 -16.42
N VAL A 529 33.74 -10.13 -16.15
CA VAL A 529 33.49 -10.80 -14.86
C VAL A 529 34.54 -11.88 -14.58
N ASP A 530 34.92 -12.63 -15.59
CA ASP A 530 35.93 -13.70 -15.49
C ASP A 530 37.36 -13.13 -15.37
N ASP A 531 37.74 -12.23 -16.27
CA ASP A 531 39.07 -11.59 -16.30
C ASP A 531 39.44 -10.86 -14.99
N ARG A 532 38.45 -10.27 -14.31
CA ARG A 532 38.61 -9.58 -13.03
C ARG A 532 38.25 -10.43 -11.81
N ALA A 533 37.99 -11.71 -12.01
CA ALA A 533 37.58 -12.64 -10.93
C ALA A 533 36.44 -12.07 -10.04
N VAL A 534 35.49 -11.33 -10.65
CA VAL A 534 34.42 -10.61 -9.94
C VAL A 534 33.61 -11.56 -9.06
N MET A 535 33.33 -12.78 -9.55
CA MET A 535 32.60 -13.80 -8.78
C MET A 535 33.35 -14.20 -7.50
N ALA A 536 34.66 -14.33 -7.55
CA ALA A 536 35.46 -14.69 -6.39
C ALA A 536 35.56 -13.51 -5.40
N LEU A 537 35.78 -12.31 -5.91
CA LEU A 537 35.82 -11.09 -5.11
C LEU A 537 34.50 -10.85 -4.36
N THR A 538 33.39 -10.89 -5.06
CA THR A 538 32.08 -10.66 -4.47
C THR A 538 31.69 -11.76 -3.49
N SER A 539 32.06 -13.03 -3.74
CA SER A 539 31.80 -14.14 -2.82
C SER A 539 32.59 -14.04 -1.50
N ALA A 540 33.75 -13.36 -1.50
CA ALA A 540 34.58 -13.17 -0.31
C ALA A 540 34.15 -11.97 0.55
N MET A 541 33.23 -11.12 0.05
CA MET A 541 32.71 -9.95 0.77
C MET A 541 31.53 -10.35 1.69
N PRO A 542 31.16 -9.52 2.68
CA PRO A 542 29.91 -9.70 3.42
C PRO A 542 28.74 -9.85 2.45
N ASP A 543 27.77 -10.69 2.75
CA ASP A 543 26.64 -11.06 1.86
C ASP A 543 27.07 -11.63 0.49
N GLY A 544 28.20 -12.33 0.42
CA GLY A 544 28.82 -12.77 -0.83
C GLY A 544 27.89 -13.56 -1.76
N GLU A 545 26.97 -14.36 -1.22
CA GLU A 545 25.98 -15.07 -2.03
C GLU A 545 24.96 -14.12 -2.71
N LEU A 546 24.50 -13.10 -2.00
CA LEU A 546 23.62 -12.07 -2.56
C LEU A 546 24.35 -11.26 -3.63
N ARG A 547 25.59 -10.83 -3.34
CA ARG A 547 26.42 -10.09 -4.29
C ARG A 547 26.70 -10.90 -5.57
N ARG A 548 27.00 -12.19 -5.42
CA ARG A 548 27.15 -13.09 -6.56
C ARG A 548 25.88 -13.20 -7.40
N ARG A 549 24.72 -13.29 -6.75
CA ARG A 549 23.41 -13.29 -7.44
C ARG A 549 23.19 -12.00 -8.22
N ASN A 550 23.53 -10.85 -7.65
CA ASN A 550 23.42 -9.56 -8.32
C ASN A 550 24.30 -9.49 -9.58
N VAL A 551 25.52 -10.04 -9.53
CA VAL A 551 26.38 -10.12 -10.71
C VAL A 551 25.76 -11.03 -11.78
N LEU A 552 25.23 -12.21 -11.40
CA LEU A 552 24.55 -13.11 -12.34
C LEU A 552 23.30 -12.46 -12.94
N LEU A 553 22.55 -11.73 -12.14
CA LEU A 553 21.37 -11.00 -12.61
C LEU A 553 21.74 -9.89 -13.61
N LEU A 554 22.88 -9.20 -13.41
CA LEU A 554 23.37 -8.22 -14.38
C LEU A 554 23.70 -8.86 -15.73
N LEU A 555 24.29 -10.06 -15.71
CA LEU A 555 24.59 -10.85 -16.93
C LEU A 555 23.30 -11.30 -17.63
N ASP A 556 22.30 -11.73 -16.86
CA ASP A 556 20.99 -12.13 -17.40
C ASP A 556 20.25 -10.91 -18.01
N LEU A 557 20.30 -9.75 -17.36
CA LEU A 557 19.76 -8.51 -17.91
C LEU A 557 20.43 -8.11 -19.24
N ALA A 558 21.73 -8.30 -19.38
CA ALA A 558 22.41 -8.05 -20.65
C ALA A 558 21.93 -8.99 -21.76
N GLN A 559 21.71 -10.26 -21.43
CA GLN A 559 21.15 -11.24 -22.37
C GLN A 559 19.69 -10.90 -22.75
N GLN A 560 18.85 -10.54 -21.78
CA GLN A 560 17.47 -10.10 -22.03
C GLN A 560 17.45 -8.85 -22.93
N PHE A 561 18.33 -7.87 -22.67
CA PHE A 561 18.45 -6.69 -23.51
C PHE A 561 18.76 -7.04 -24.96
N GLU A 562 19.68 -7.98 -25.22
CA GLU A 562 20.00 -8.45 -26.57
C GLU A 562 18.82 -9.16 -27.25
N GLN A 563 18.01 -9.90 -26.48
CA GLN A 563 16.81 -10.58 -27.02
C GLN A 563 15.76 -9.57 -27.54
N THR A 564 15.75 -8.33 -27.06
CA THR A 564 14.89 -7.26 -27.61
C THR A 564 15.33 -6.77 -29.00
N GLY A 565 16.45 -7.28 -29.52
CA GLY A 565 17.07 -6.83 -30.79
C GLY A 565 17.93 -5.57 -30.62
N ALA A 566 18.04 -5.02 -29.41
CA ALA A 566 18.91 -3.89 -29.11
C ALA A 566 20.37 -4.37 -29.00
N ARG A 567 21.32 -3.53 -29.40
CA ARG A 567 22.76 -3.87 -29.39
C ARG A 567 23.60 -2.69 -28.92
N GLY A 568 24.76 -3.01 -28.36
CA GLY A 568 25.83 -2.09 -28.00
C GLY A 568 25.77 -1.64 -26.53
N LEU A 569 26.98 -1.48 -25.98
CA LEU A 569 27.20 -1.15 -24.57
C LEU A 569 26.53 0.18 -24.15
N HIS A 570 26.66 1.22 -24.95
CA HIS A 570 26.07 2.52 -24.68
C HIS A 570 24.53 2.45 -24.49
N ARG A 571 23.84 1.74 -25.38
CA ARG A 571 22.37 1.56 -25.30
C ARG A 571 21.95 0.76 -24.07
N PHE A 572 22.74 -0.24 -23.70
CA PHE A 572 22.50 -1.00 -22.47
C PHE A 572 22.63 -0.16 -21.21
N LEU A 573 23.67 0.69 -21.12
CA LEU A 573 23.85 1.62 -20.00
C LEU A 573 22.67 2.60 -19.89
N LEU A 574 22.23 3.15 -21.00
CA LEU A 574 21.05 4.03 -21.03
C LEU A 574 19.77 3.28 -20.64
N TRP A 575 19.61 2.03 -21.07
CA TRP A 575 18.48 1.20 -20.70
C TRP A 575 18.49 0.91 -19.18
N MET A 576 19.61 0.51 -18.62
CA MET A 576 19.76 0.32 -17.17
C MET A 576 19.43 1.58 -16.37
N GLN A 577 19.91 2.74 -16.83
CA GLN A 577 19.61 4.02 -16.18
C GLN A 577 18.11 4.35 -16.21
N ARG A 578 17.42 4.03 -17.29
CA ARG A 578 15.95 4.19 -17.36
C ARG A 578 15.24 3.26 -16.38
N GLN A 579 15.60 1.97 -16.35
CA GLN A 579 15.01 1.02 -15.42
C GLN A 579 15.19 1.46 -13.96
N GLU A 580 16.38 1.96 -13.60
CA GLU A 580 16.67 2.52 -12.28
C GLU A 580 15.78 3.74 -11.99
N THR A 581 15.64 4.67 -12.94
CA THR A 581 14.84 5.90 -12.79
C THR A 581 13.35 5.59 -12.69
N GLU A 582 12.88 4.60 -13.41
CA GLU A 582 11.49 4.12 -13.41
C GLU A 582 11.18 3.22 -12.19
N GLY A 583 12.19 2.92 -11.37
CA GLY A 583 12.03 2.09 -10.17
C GLY A 583 11.74 0.61 -10.46
N VAL A 584 12.07 0.15 -11.66
CA VAL A 584 11.90 -1.24 -12.07
C VAL A 584 13.08 -2.07 -11.55
N GLU A 585 12.85 -2.78 -10.45
CA GLU A 585 13.84 -3.72 -9.92
C GLU A 585 13.75 -5.07 -10.64
N PRO A 586 14.89 -5.63 -11.10
CA PRO A 586 14.87 -6.95 -11.73
C PRO A 586 14.52 -8.04 -10.72
N ALA A 587 13.66 -8.97 -11.13
CA ALA A 587 13.30 -10.10 -10.29
C ALA A 587 14.48 -11.07 -10.19
N ALA A 588 14.99 -11.29 -8.99
CA ALA A 588 15.98 -12.33 -8.75
C ALA A 588 15.33 -13.71 -9.01
N PRO A 589 16.01 -14.63 -9.74
CA PRO A 589 15.51 -15.98 -9.92
C PRO A 589 15.32 -16.64 -8.54
N GLY A 590 14.08 -17.09 -8.26
CA GLY A 590 13.70 -17.71 -6.99
C GLY A 590 14.44 -19.04 -6.78
N GLY A 591 15.44 -19.02 -5.90
CA GLY A 591 15.97 -20.24 -5.29
C GLY A 591 15.19 -20.50 -3.98
N GLU A 592 14.98 -21.77 -3.60
CA GLU A 592 14.49 -22.15 -2.28
C GLU A 592 15.44 -21.58 -1.22
N SER A 593 15.06 -20.43 -0.68
CA SER A 593 15.87 -19.76 0.34
C SER A 593 15.64 -20.45 1.68
N ARG A 594 16.69 -21.03 2.25
CA ARG A 594 16.69 -21.52 3.65
C ARG A 594 16.82 -20.37 4.65
N SER A 595 16.39 -19.19 4.31
CA SER A 595 16.51 -17.96 5.10
C SER A 595 15.13 -17.41 5.45
N VAL A 596 15.03 -16.70 6.57
CA VAL A 596 13.83 -15.96 6.96
C VAL A 596 13.56 -14.88 5.93
N ARG A 597 12.31 -14.78 5.46
CA ARG A 597 11.90 -13.75 4.51
C ARG A 597 11.29 -12.55 5.22
N ILE A 598 11.69 -11.35 4.84
CA ILE A 598 11.06 -10.10 5.29
C ILE A 598 10.30 -9.51 4.09
N LEU A 599 8.98 -9.46 4.19
CA LEU A 599 8.10 -9.01 3.11
C LEU A 599 7.17 -7.89 3.60
N SER A 600 6.70 -7.07 2.67
CA SER A 600 5.53 -6.24 2.96
C SER A 600 4.26 -7.10 2.93
N ILE A 601 3.24 -6.72 3.70
CA ILE A 601 1.92 -7.37 3.68
C ILE A 601 1.37 -7.48 2.24
N HIS A 602 1.57 -6.43 1.42
CA HIS A 602 1.11 -6.44 0.03
C HIS A 602 1.80 -7.50 -0.84
N LYS A 603 3.11 -7.70 -0.66
CA LYS A 603 3.88 -8.70 -1.40
C LYS A 603 3.60 -10.15 -0.94
N SER A 604 3.04 -10.31 0.24
CA SER A 604 2.68 -11.64 0.75
C SER A 604 1.32 -12.14 0.25
N LYS A 605 0.52 -11.30 -0.42
CA LYS A 605 -0.76 -11.70 -0.99
C LYS A 605 -0.58 -12.86 -1.98
N GLY A 606 -1.42 -13.89 -1.87
CA GLY A 606 -1.31 -15.10 -2.68
C GLY A 606 -0.27 -16.13 -2.19
N LEU A 607 0.61 -15.76 -1.25
CA LEU A 607 1.62 -16.65 -0.68
C LEU A 607 1.11 -17.33 0.59
N GLU A 608 1.79 -18.42 0.97
CA GLU A 608 1.54 -19.15 2.22
C GLU A 608 2.87 -19.51 2.91
N PHE A 609 2.85 -19.50 4.24
CA PHE A 609 4.03 -19.76 5.06
C PHE A 609 3.65 -20.56 6.30
N PRO A 610 4.49 -21.56 6.70
CA PRO A 610 4.28 -22.30 7.93
C PRO A 610 4.25 -21.43 9.19
N PHE A 611 5.14 -20.42 9.27
CA PHE A 611 5.21 -19.47 10.38
C PHE A 611 5.16 -18.02 9.88
N VAL A 612 4.22 -17.26 10.41
CA VAL A 612 4.02 -15.85 10.06
C VAL A 612 4.21 -14.99 11.30
N PHE A 613 5.15 -14.07 11.25
CA PHE A 613 5.34 -13.01 12.22
C PHE A 613 4.78 -11.71 11.66
N LEU A 614 3.62 -11.30 12.15
CA LEU A 614 3.04 -10.00 11.80
C LEU A 614 3.56 -8.97 12.81
N CYS A 615 4.46 -8.10 12.33
CA CYS A 615 5.19 -7.16 13.16
C CYS A 615 4.80 -5.71 12.86
N ASP A 616 5.24 -4.77 13.73
CA ASP A 616 4.92 -3.32 13.66
C ASP A 616 3.40 -3.02 13.74
N THR A 617 2.65 -3.88 14.45
CA THR A 617 1.19 -3.74 14.55
C THR A 617 0.74 -2.58 15.44
N ALA A 618 1.59 -2.09 16.33
CA ALA A 618 1.34 -0.93 17.18
C ALA A 618 1.50 0.42 16.47
N ARG A 619 1.93 0.43 15.20
CA ARG A 619 2.11 1.64 14.41
C ARG A 619 0.77 2.29 14.08
N LEU A 620 0.68 3.59 14.35
CA LEU A 620 -0.50 4.37 14.00
C LEU A 620 -0.65 4.47 12.48
N PHE A 621 -1.90 4.55 12.01
CA PHE A 621 -2.19 4.81 10.61
C PHE A 621 -1.62 6.16 10.17
N ASN A 622 -1.02 6.18 8.98
CA ASN A 622 -0.58 7.43 8.36
C ASN A 622 -1.82 8.27 7.99
N LYS A 623 -1.82 9.53 8.42
CA LYS A 623 -2.86 10.52 8.12
C LYS A 623 -2.37 11.62 7.17
N SER A 624 -1.25 11.41 6.46
CA SER A 624 -0.70 12.40 5.54
C SER A 624 -1.69 12.75 4.44
N ASP A 625 -2.34 11.72 3.87
CA ASP A 625 -3.28 11.88 2.77
C ASP A 625 -4.50 12.72 3.17
N ALA A 626 -4.95 12.63 4.43
CA ALA A 626 -6.02 13.47 4.96
C ALA A 626 -5.60 14.95 5.19
N ARG A 627 -4.31 15.27 5.01
CA ARG A 627 -3.78 16.65 5.15
C ARG A 627 -3.46 17.30 3.83
N GLU A 628 -3.71 16.62 2.72
CA GLU A 628 -3.51 17.19 1.39
C GLU A 628 -4.42 18.40 1.16
N SER A 629 -3.97 19.32 0.33
CA SER A 629 -4.73 20.55 0.02
C SER A 629 -6.01 20.28 -0.77
N VAL A 630 -6.07 19.17 -1.51
CA VAL A 630 -7.25 18.69 -2.23
C VAL A 630 -7.35 17.19 -2.04
N LEU A 631 -8.44 16.74 -1.43
CA LEU A 631 -8.79 15.33 -1.37
C LEU A 631 -9.54 14.94 -2.65
N VAL A 632 -9.21 13.78 -3.18
CA VAL A 632 -9.92 13.22 -4.33
C VAL A 632 -10.55 11.89 -3.94
N HIS A 633 -11.87 11.80 -4.06
CA HIS A 633 -12.64 10.59 -3.75
C HIS A 633 -13.38 10.12 -5.01
N PRO A 634 -13.39 8.83 -5.35
CA PRO A 634 -14.01 8.32 -6.58
C PRO A 634 -15.47 8.74 -6.75
N VAL A 635 -16.26 8.71 -5.67
CA VAL A 635 -17.70 9.01 -5.68
C VAL A 635 -17.99 10.45 -5.27
N LEU A 636 -17.31 10.96 -4.23
CA LEU A 636 -17.57 12.29 -3.68
C LEU A 636 -16.83 13.41 -4.43
N GLY A 637 -15.91 13.05 -5.34
CA GLY A 637 -15.17 14.00 -6.14
C GLY A 637 -14.09 14.77 -5.37
N LEU A 638 -14.02 16.07 -5.57
CA LEU A 638 -12.96 16.93 -5.07
C LEU A 638 -13.33 17.60 -3.74
N GLY A 639 -12.43 17.49 -2.78
CA GLY A 639 -12.53 18.12 -1.46
C GLY A 639 -11.37 19.08 -1.20
N PRO A 640 -11.48 20.36 -1.55
CA PRO A 640 -10.43 21.33 -1.29
C PRO A 640 -10.38 21.72 0.19
N LYS A 641 -9.16 21.92 0.69
CA LYS A 641 -8.91 22.67 1.91
C LYS A 641 -8.75 24.16 1.53
N CYS A 642 -9.68 24.98 1.95
CA CYS A 642 -9.64 26.40 1.71
C CYS A 642 -9.44 27.17 3.02
N THR A 643 -8.55 28.15 3.03
CA THR A 643 -8.36 29.04 4.17
C THR A 643 -8.81 30.44 3.75
N ASP A 644 -9.78 31.00 4.46
CA ASP A 644 -10.10 32.42 4.32
C ASP A 644 -8.95 33.23 4.92
N LEU A 645 -8.20 33.89 4.03
CA LEU A 645 -7.02 34.67 4.41
C LEU A 645 -7.38 35.96 5.18
N GLU A 646 -8.61 36.48 5.02
CA GLU A 646 -9.06 37.69 5.74
C GLU A 646 -9.43 37.36 7.19
N HIS A 647 -10.00 36.21 7.44
CA HIS A 647 -10.49 35.81 8.76
C HIS A 647 -9.64 34.70 9.41
N GLY A 648 -8.69 34.09 8.70
CA GLY A 648 -7.83 33.01 9.19
C GLY A 648 -8.59 31.72 9.53
N VAL A 649 -9.76 31.52 8.93
CA VAL A 649 -10.63 30.35 9.17
C VAL A 649 -10.47 29.34 8.03
N GLU A 650 -10.34 28.06 8.40
CA GLU A 650 -10.39 26.99 7.41
C GLU A 650 -11.84 26.75 6.98
N LEU A 651 -12.11 26.97 5.68
CA LEU A 651 -13.39 26.72 5.04
C LEU A 651 -13.32 25.38 4.33
N SER A 652 -13.91 24.33 4.86
CA SER A 652 -14.07 23.09 4.10
C SER A 652 -15.03 22.12 4.77
N LEU A 653 -16.11 21.80 4.08
CA LEU A 653 -17.04 20.73 4.44
C LEU A 653 -16.43 19.33 4.24
N ILE A 654 -15.40 19.19 3.43
CA ILE A 654 -14.91 17.89 2.95
C ILE A 654 -13.71 17.39 3.76
N HIS A 655 -13.02 18.27 4.48
CA HIS A 655 -11.96 17.91 5.41
C HIS A 655 -12.45 17.53 6.83
N ILE A 656 -13.74 17.54 7.03
CA ILE A 656 -14.39 17.08 8.23
C ILE A 656 -14.55 15.57 8.11
#